data_22c7599bee9e4d91470d464c6ee57d6c
#
_entry.id   22c7599bee9e4d91470d464c6ee57d6c
#
_cell.length_a   1.000
_cell.length_b   1.000
_cell.length_c   1.000
_cell.angle_alpha   90.00
_cell.angle_beta   90.00
_cell.angle_gamma   90.00
#
_symmetry.space_group_name_H-M   'P 1'
#
loop_
_entity.id
_entity.type
_entity.pdbx_description
1 polymer ?
#
loop_
_entity_poly.entity_id
_entity_poly.type
_entity_poly.pdbx_seq_one_letter_code
_entity_poly.pdbx_strand_id
1 'polypeptide(L)'
;MKRILLICAFLFALAVQAGAQSKQQQQQPVEVNGLVVDSDDVPIVGATVYIKDEPGIGSITNSEGRFKLTAKMYNTLAVSFMGYETAEQIITSAADVKITLREGNQMEEVVVIGMGTQRKVSVTGAVAVVDTKDLELPATNIVNTLGGRVPGVISIQSSGEPGRNISEFWVRGIGTFGANSGALVLIDGLEGNLSQIDPADVESFSVLKDAAATAVYGSRGANGVVLVTTKRGKQEQLKITFRSNYTISELRRLPRYVGATQYAEMANEAAVASGMSPIYNDTQMDIIRYGLDPDLYPDIDWQDVILNPTSFQHTQYVSAQGGGNIARYFASLGMSQESSAYKSMDDSKYNKGVGYDTYNFRTNIDINLTKTTQIYLGAMGFMSVNKRPSMGKKYSRTDTSLTDWIWDSQSKTTPLMYPLRYSSGELPASGSDSDIPPHVLLNYTGNTVENKSRTLFNIGIKQDLSMLTEGLNIEATGSWDSQSLYGESRYSMPALYLARERNQKGELILSEQVTEASVQYNSEAWNWRKLYFDAKVNYDRTFGNHRVGGLLFYYLESTTESGADSSMNAIARRYQSLSGRFTYGFKDTYFLDVNFGLNGSENFQSGRQYGFFPAVAVGWVPTQYEFMKRIKWIGFMKIRASYGM
;
A
#
# COMPACT_ATOMS: atom_id res chain seq x y z
N MET A 1 -18.59 5.41 19.23
CA MET A 1 -18.03 4.21 18.59
C MET A 1 -18.84 2.93 18.85
N LYS A 2 -19.07 2.46 20.09
CA LYS A 2 -19.85 1.22 20.35
C LYS A 2 -21.26 1.18 19.71
N ARG A 3 -21.97 2.31 19.61
CA ARG A 3 -23.31 2.36 19.00
C ARG A 3 -23.32 2.28 17.47
N ILE A 4 -22.27 2.74 16.79
CA ILE A 4 -22.13 2.65 15.32
C ILE A 4 -21.78 1.22 14.91
N LEU A 5 -20.90 0.55 15.66
CA LEU A 5 -20.59 -0.88 15.47
C LEU A 5 -21.82 -1.78 15.63
N LEU A 6 -22.70 -1.47 16.60
CA LEU A 6 -23.95 -2.21 16.80
C LEU A 6 -24.95 -2.01 15.66
N ILE A 7 -25.02 -0.82 15.07
CA ILE A 7 -25.91 -0.55 13.92
C ILE A 7 -25.38 -1.26 12.66
N CYS A 8 -24.07 -1.26 12.42
CA CYS A 8 -23.48 -2.01 11.32
C CYS A 8 -23.65 -3.53 11.48
N ALA A 9 -23.51 -4.05 12.69
CA ALA A 9 -23.74 -5.46 12.99
C ALA A 9 -25.22 -5.85 12.84
N PHE A 10 -26.14 -4.96 13.18
CA PHE A 10 -27.60 -5.20 13.05
C PHE A 10 -28.06 -5.15 11.59
N LEU A 11 -27.51 -4.24 10.77
CA LEU A 11 -27.75 -4.20 9.33
C LEU A 11 -27.18 -5.42 8.61
N PHE A 12 -26.03 -5.92 9.08
CA PHE A 12 -25.41 -7.15 8.54
C PHE A 12 -26.22 -8.39 8.89
N ALA A 13 -26.77 -8.47 10.11
CA ALA A 13 -27.65 -9.57 10.55
C ALA A 13 -28.98 -9.62 9.79
N LEU A 14 -29.55 -8.48 9.41
CA LEU A 14 -30.76 -8.39 8.59
C LEU A 14 -30.54 -8.85 7.14
N ALA A 15 -29.37 -8.59 6.58
CA ALA A 15 -29.01 -9.04 5.23
C ALA A 15 -28.81 -10.57 5.15
N VAL A 16 -28.35 -11.20 6.23
CA VAL A 16 -28.16 -12.65 6.31
C VAL A 16 -29.47 -13.41 6.40
N GLN A 17 -30.54 -12.84 7.00
CA GLN A 17 -31.84 -13.50 7.12
C GLN A 17 -32.67 -13.50 5.83
N ALA A 18 -32.39 -12.62 4.88
CA ALA A 18 -33.12 -12.54 3.61
C ALA A 18 -32.68 -13.58 2.57
N GLY A 19 -31.54 -14.27 2.78
CA GLY A 19 -30.94 -15.24 1.83
C GLY A 19 -31.30 -16.71 2.03
N ALA A 20 -32.06 -17.08 3.05
CA ALA A 20 -32.21 -18.47 3.47
C ALA A 20 -33.56 -19.12 3.09
N GLN A 21 -34.01 -18.97 1.85
CA GLN A 21 -35.07 -19.88 1.31
C GLN A 21 -34.96 -20.06 -0.21
N SER A 22 -34.03 -20.92 -0.66
CA SER A 22 -34.19 -21.62 -1.93
C SER A 22 -34.04 -23.11 -1.67
N LYS A 23 -35.11 -23.86 -1.89
CA LYS A 23 -35.11 -25.32 -1.86
C LYS A 23 -34.18 -25.87 -2.93
N GLN A 24 -33.00 -26.35 -2.54
CA GLN A 24 -32.15 -27.18 -3.37
C GLN A 24 -32.85 -28.55 -3.55
N GLN A 25 -33.33 -28.83 -4.76
CA GLN A 25 -33.56 -30.22 -5.19
C GLN A 25 -32.19 -30.91 -5.23
N GLN A 26 -31.95 -31.88 -4.36
CA GLN A 26 -30.78 -32.76 -4.40
C GLN A 26 -30.81 -33.57 -5.71
N GLN A 27 -30.07 -33.10 -6.72
CA GLN A 27 -29.80 -33.90 -7.91
C GLN A 27 -28.71 -34.93 -7.58
N GLN A 28 -28.97 -36.19 -7.89
CA GLN A 28 -27.98 -37.27 -7.72
C GLN A 28 -26.77 -37.02 -8.63
N PRO A 29 -25.54 -37.24 -8.13
CA PRO A 29 -24.34 -37.13 -8.95
C PRO A 29 -24.33 -38.20 -10.04
N VAL A 30 -23.99 -37.79 -11.26
CA VAL A 30 -23.93 -38.64 -12.45
C VAL A 30 -22.48 -38.67 -12.94
N GLU A 31 -22.04 -39.82 -13.42
CA GLU A 31 -20.75 -39.96 -14.05
C GLU A 31 -20.80 -39.41 -15.48
N VAL A 32 -20.01 -38.34 -15.73
CA VAL A 32 -19.93 -37.68 -17.03
C VAL A 32 -18.67 -38.13 -17.74
N ASN A 33 -18.83 -38.65 -18.96
CA ASN A 33 -17.72 -39.01 -19.83
C ASN A 33 -17.69 -38.07 -21.04
N GLY A 34 -16.48 -37.65 -21.46
CA GLY A 34 -16.35 -36.77 -22.60
C GLY A 34 -14.98 -36.83 -23.28
N LEU A 35 -14.89 -36.09 -24.36
CA LEU A 35 -13.71 -35.96 -25.22
C LEU A 35 -13.36 -34.49 -25.37
N VAL A 36 -12.07 -34.14 -25.15
CA VAL A 36 -11.54 -32.81 -25.38
C VAL A 36 -10.69 -32.81 -26.65
N VAL A 37 -11.04 -31.95 -27.60
CA VAL A 37 -10.34 -31.81 -28.88
C VAL A 37 -9.97 -30.35 -29.14
N ASP A 38 -9.05 -30.10 -30.07
CA ASP A 38 -8.76 -28.77 -30.60
C ASP A 38 -9.73 -28.40 -31.75
N SER A 39 -9.47 -27.25 -32.38
CA SER A 39 -10.26 -26.75 -33.52
C SER A 39 -10.17 -27.62 -34.77
N ASP A 40 -9.16 -28.48 -34.87
CA ASP A 40 -8.92 -29.41 -35.97
C ASP A 40 -9.35 -30.86 -35.62
N ASP A 41 -10.16 -31.03 -34.54
CA ASP A 41 -10.64 -32.29 -34.02
C ASP A 41 -9.54 -33.25 -33.51
N VAL A 42 -8.34 -32.74 -33.21
CA VAL A 42 -7.26 -33.56 -32.64
C VAL A 42 -7.45 -33.67 -31.10
N PRO A 43 -7.39 -34.88 -30.53
CA PRO A 43 -7.55 -35.09 -29.09
C PRO A 43 -6.46 -34.39 -28.28
N ILE A 44 -6.84 -33.63 -27.25
CA ILE A 44 -5.91 -32.93 -26.34
C ILE A 44 -5.65 -33.81 -25.12
N VAL A 45 -4.39 -34.22 -24.97
CA VAL A 45 -3.92 -35.05 -23.86
C VAL A 45 -3.45 -34.15 -22.73
N GLY A 46 -3.85 -34.47 -21.48
CA GLY A 46 -3.41 -33.72 -20.30
C GLY A 46 -4.21 -32.45 -20.01
N ALA A 47 -5.32 -32.19 -20.70
CA ALA A 47 -6.22 -31.10 -20.38
C ALA A 47 -6.90 -31.34 -19.03
N THR A 48 -6.99 -30.30 -18.21
CA THR A 48 -7.64 -30.33 -16.90
C THR A 48 -9.13 -30.01 -17.07
N VAL A 49 -10.00 -30.95 -16.69
CA VAL A 49 -11.46 -30.81 -16.70
C VAL A 49 -11.93 -30.71 -15.25
N TYR A 50 -12.64 -29.66 -14.88
CA TYR A 50 -13.14 -29.47 -13.52
C TYR A 50 -14.51 -28.81 -13.51
N ILE A 51 -15.22 -28.94 -12.38
CA ILE A 51 -16.49 -28.24 -12.17
C ILE A 51 -16.19 -26.81 -11.78
N LYS A 52 -16.71 -25.82 -12.54
CA LYS A 52 -16.45 -24.40 -12.36
C LYS A 52 -16.69 -23.91 -10.93
N ASP A 53 -17.78 -24.37 -10.32
CA ASP A 53 -18.21 -23.98 -8.98
C ASP A 53 -17.58 -24.83 -7.85
N GLU A 54 -16.94 -25.96 -8.21
CA GLU A 54 -16.29 -26.90 -7.28
C GLU A 54 -14.92 -27.35 -7.86
N PRO A 55 -13.92 -26.47 -7.93
CA PRO A 55 -12.64 -26.74 -8.62
C PRO A 55 -11.80 -27.88 -7.98
N GLY A 56 -12.17 -28.33 -6.80
CA GLY A 56 -11.59 -29.54 -6.17
C GLY A 56 -12.07 -30.85 -6.79
N ILE A 57 -13.11 -30.82 -7.63
CA ILE A 57 -13.63 -32.01 -8.36
C ILE A 57 -13.22 -31.89 -9.83
N GLY A 58 -12.19 -32.62 -10.21
CA GLY A 58 -11.62 -32.54 -11.56
C GLY A 58 -11.04 -33.87 -12.04
N SER A 59 -10.76 -33.95 -13.35
CA SER A 59 -10.12 -35.05 -14.03
C SER A 59 -9.14 -34.52 -15.08
N ILE A 60 -8.17 -35.32 -15.49
CA ILE A 60 -7.23 -34.97 -16.56
C ILE A 60 -7.52 -35.90 -17.75
N THR A 61 -7.48 -35.34 -18.98
CA THR A 61 -7.68 -36.13 -20.20
C THR A 61 -6.56 -37.14 -20.41
N ASN A 62 -6.93 -38.36 -20.81
CA ASN A 62 -6.01 -39.46 -21.12
C ASN A 62 -5.34 -39.31 -22.51
N SER A 63 -4.56 -40.31 -22.94
CA SER A 63 -3.88 -40.33 -24.24
C SER A 63 -4.81 -40.25 -25.47
N GLU A 64 -6.11 -40.47 -25.30
CA GLU A 64 -7.13 -40.33 -26.34
C GLU A 64 -7.94 -39.04 -26.20
N GLY A 65 -7.53 -38.11 -25.31
CA GLY A 65 -8.25 -36.87 -25.03
C GLY A 65 -9.55 -37.07 -24.22
N ARG A 66 -9.80 -38.28 -23.67
CA ARG A 66 -11.02 -38.61 -22.93
C ARG A 66 -10.88 -38.32 -21.45
N PHE A 67 -11.96 -37.84 -20.83
CA PHE A 67 -12.06 -37.64 -19.39
C PHE A 67 -13.28 -38.32 -18.79
N LYS A 68 -13.24 -38.54 -17.49
CA LYS A 68 -14.30 -39.12 -16.68
C LYS A 68 -14.39 -38.37 -15.36
N LEU A 69 -15.58 -37.86 -15.04
CA LEU A 69 -15.80 -37.00 -13.87
C LEU A 69 -17.19 -37.20 -13.29
N THR A 70 -17.30 -37.20 -11.97
CA THR A 70 -18.60 -37.26 -11.28
C THR A 70 -19.12 -35.86 -11.05
N ALA A 71 -20.25 -35.48 -11.63
CA ALA A 71 -20.84 -34.16 -11.54
C ALA A 71 -22.37 -34.22 -11.44
N LYS A 72 -23.00 -33.12 -11.09
CA LYS A 72 -24.48 -33.00 -11.13
C LYS A 72 -24.92 -32.50 -12.51
N MET A 73 -26.09 -32.89 -12.96
CA MET A 73 -26.68 -32.33 -14.18
C MET A 73 -26.83 -30.82 -14.05
N TYR A 74 -26.57 -30.10 -15.12
CA TYR A 74 -26.53 -28.64 -15.22
C TYR A 74 -25.36 -27.96 -14.50
N ASN A 75 -24.40 -28.68 -13.91
CA ASN A 75 -23.13 -28.08 -13.53
C ASN A 75 -22.40 -27.61 -14.79
N THR A 76 -21.60 -26.56 -14.65
CA THR A 76 -20.72 -26.07 -15.72
C THR A 76 -19.37 -26.76 -15.61
N LEU A 77 -18.97 -27.50 -16.63
CA LEU A 77 -17.61 -27.99 -16.81
C LEU A 77 -16.74 -26.87 -17.36
N ALA A 78 -15.59 -26.67 -16.76
CA ALA A 78 -14.52 -25.83 -17.29
C ALA A 78 -13.34 -26.72 -17.69
N VAL A 79 -12.83 -26.55 -18.91
CA VAL A 79 -11.70 -27.29 -19.44
C VAL A 79 -10.58 -26.32 -19.76
N SER A 80 -9.40 -26.53 -19.17
CA SER A 80 -8.22 -25.71 -19.38
C SER A 80 -7.03 -26.54 -19.83
N PHE A 81 -6.27 -26.03 -20.79
CA PHE A 81 -5.01 -26.60 -21.25
C PHE A 81 -4.04 -25.49 -21.63
N MET A 82 -2.74 -25.71 -21.43
CA MET A 82 -1.71 -24.70 -21.71
C MET A 82 -1.72 -24.35 -23.21
N GLY A 83 -1.89 -23.05 -23.52
CA GLY A 83 -1.97 -22.57 -24.90
C GLY A 83 -3.38 -22.52 -25.50
N TYR A 84 -4.41 -22.89 -24.73
CA TYR A 84 -5.80 -22.89 -25.19
C TYR A 84 -6.68 -21.99 -24.28
N GLU A 85 -7.75 -21.42 -24.84
CA GLU A 85 -8.78 -20.74 -24.06
C GLU A 85 -9.56 -21.76 -23.20
N THR A 86 -9.86 -21.37 -21.96
CA THR A 86 -10.72 -22.21 -21.10
C THR A 86 -12.11 -22.28 -21.70
N ALA A 87 -12.55 -23.49 -22.11
CA ALA A 87 -13.90 -23.73 -22.60
C ALA A 87 -14.82 -24.08 -21.44
N GLU A 88 -16.01 -23.49 -21.44
CA GLU A 88 -17.07 -23.77 -20.45
C GLU A 88 -18.28 -24.44 -21.15
N GLN A 89 -18.76 -25.51 -20.58
CA GLN A 89 -19.93 -26.21 -21.11
C GLN A 89 -20.84 -26.71 -19.99
N ILE A 90 -22.14 -26.46 -20.12
CA ILE A 90 -23.14 -26.97 -19.18
C ILE A 90 -23.42 -28.44 -19.47
N ILE A 91 -23.43 -29.27 -18.43
CA ILE A 91 -23.74 -30.71 -18.53
C ILE A 91 -25.23 -30.87 -18.80
N THR A 92 -25.58 -31.18 -20.03
CA THR A 92 -26.95 -31.50 -20.44
C THR A 92 -27.14 -33.00 -20.69
N SER A 93 -26.04 -33.75 -20.83
CA SER A 93 -26.00 -35.22 -21.01
C SER A 93 -24.83 -35.79 -20.21
N ALA A 94 -24.98 -37.00 -19.71
CA ALA A 94 -23.94 -37.71 -18.97
C ALA A 94 -22.93 -38.46 -19.85
N ALA A 95 -23.29 -38.72 -21.11
CA ALA A 95 -22.47 -39.50 -22.04
C ALA A 95 -22.03 -38.65 -23.24
N ASP A 96 -20.78 -38.87 -23.67
CA ASP A 96 -20.17 -38.30 -24.89
C ASP A 96 -20.20 -36.77 -25.01
N VAL A 97 -19.83 -36.10 -23.94
CA VAL A 97 -19.66 -34.62 -23.97
C VAL A 97 -18.40 -34.29 -24.76
N LYS A 98 -18.56 -33.72 -25.97
CA LYS A 98 -17.43 -33.22 -26.77
C LYS A 98 -17.19 -31.77 -26.47
N ILE A 99 -15.96 -31.43 -26.01
CA ILE A 99 -15.54 -30.07 -25.70
C ILE A 99 -14.40 -29.71 -26.65
N THR A 100 -14.61 -28.67 -27.44
CA THR A 100 -13.59 -28.15 -28.35
C THR A 100 -12.87 -26.98 -27.70
N LEU A 101 -11.57 -27.11 -27.46
CA LEU A 101 -10.71 -26.00 -27.02
C LEU A 101 -10.23 -25.22 -28.26
N ARG A 102 -10.31 -23.90 -28.19
CA ARG A 102 -9.72 -23.02 -29.17
C ARG A 102 -8.33 -22.68 -28.73
N GLU A 103 -7.36 -22.61 -29.64
CA GLU A 103 -6.04 -22.11 -29.30
C GLU A 103 -6.20 -20.72 -28.65
N GLY A 104 -5.72 -20.59 -27.42
CA GLY A 104 -5.78 -19.37 -26.66
C GLY A 104 -4.81 -18.37 -27.29
N ASN A 105 -5.33 -17.31 -27.84
CA ASN A 105 -4.52 -16.21 -28.28
C ASN A 105 -3.90 -15.58 -27.03
N GLN A 106 -2.62 -15.85 -26.74
CA GLN A 106 -1.84 -15.11 -25.72
C GLN A 106 -1.83 -13.59 -25.98
N MET A 107 -2.44 -13.14 -27.06
CA MET A 107 -2.54 -11.75 -27.50
C MET A 107 -3.74 -11.00 -26.94
N GLU A 108 -4.67 -11.64 -26.24
CA GLU A 108 -5.86 -10.97 -25.68
C GLU A 108 -5.69 -10.45 -24.26
N GLU A 109 -4.54 -10.70 -23.63
CA GLU A 109 -4.28 -10.13 -22.30
C GLU A 109 -4.32 -8.60 -22.36
N VAL A 110 -5.29 -8.03 -21.63
CA VAL A 110 -5.53 -6.59 -21.55
C VAL A 110 -4.82 -6.03 -20.34
N VAL A 111 -4.09 -4.95 -20.53
CA VAL A 111 -3.42 -4.22 -19.45
C VAL A 111 -3.99 -2.82 -19.31
N VAL A 112 -4.08 -2.34 -18.07
CA VAL A 112 -4.48 -0.97 -17.77
C VAL A 112 -3.32 -0.05 -18.05
N ILE A 113 -3.52 0.92 -18.97
CA ILE A 113 -2.49 1.87 -19.38
C ILE A 113 -3.10 3.26 -19.54
N GLY A 114 -2.56 4.19 -18.79
CA GLY A 114 -3.10 5.54 -18.80
C GLY A 114 -4.55 5.55 -18.30
N MET A 115 -5.40 6.27 -18.99
CA MET A 115 -6.82 6.39 -18.66
C MET A 115 -7.70 5.37 -19.41
N GLY A 116 -7.11 4.23 -19.84
CA GLY A 116 -7.84 3.18 -20.57
C GLY A 116 -7.15 1.82 -20.47
N THR A 117 -7.66 0.89 -21.25
CA THR A 117 -7.11 -0.47 -21.35
C THR A 117 -6.58 -0.71 -22.76
N GLN A 118 -5.51 -1.46 -22.88
CA GLN A 118 -4.95 -1.89 -24.17
C GLN A 118 -4.58 -3.36 -24.13
N ARG A 119 -4.63 -4.04 -25.31
CA ARG A 119 -4.08 -5.39 -25.40
C ARG A 119 -2.57 -5.35 -25.14
N LYS A 120 -2.05 -6.26 -24.36
CA LYS A 120 -0.62 -6.36 -24.00
C LYS A 120 0.30 -6.31 -25.23
N VAL A 121 -0.13 -6.95 -26.32
CA VAL A 121 0.62 -6.93 -27.60
C VAL A 121 0.69 -5.52 -28.21
N SER A 122 -0.33 -4.68 -28.02
CA SER A 122 -0.37 -3.32 -28.60
C SER A 122 0.48 -2.31 -27.81
N VAL A 123 0.77 -2.58 -26.53
CA VAL A 123 1.49 -1.66 -25.64
C VAL A 123 2.88 -1.35 -26.16
N THR A 124 3.16 -0.11 -26.51
CA THR A 124 4.48 0.36 -26.99
C THR A 124 5.31 0.97 -25.87
N GLY A 125 4.70 1.53 -24.83
CA GLY A 125 5.38 2.10 -23.67
C GLY A 125 5.97 1.05 -22.72
N ALA A 126 6.91 1.47 -21.85
CA ALA A 126 7.49 0.62 -20.81
C ALA A 126 6.55 0.50 -19.60
N VAL A 127 5.80 -0.58 -19.53
CA VAL A 127 4.88 -0.90 -18.45
C VAL A 127 5.33 -2.17 -17.73
N ALA A 128 5.33 -2.16 -16.40
CA ALA A 128 5.43 -3.36 -15.59
C ALA A 128 4.06 -3.65 -14.95
N VAL A 129 3.55 -4.83 -15.19
CA VAL A 129 2.37 -5.36 -14.50
C VAL A 129 2.86 -6.30 -13.40
N VAL A 130 2.28 -6.20 -12.23
CA VAL A 130 2.64 -7.00 -11.04
C VAL A 130 1.49 -7.96 -10.75
N ASP A 131 1.80 -9.21 -10.48
CA ASP A 131 0.79 -10.16 -9.97
C ASP A 131 0.36 -9.70 -8.57
N THR A 132 -0.93 -9.52 -8.37
CA THR A 132 -1.49 -9.06 -7.10
C THR A 132 -1.21 -10.03 -5.96
N LYS A 133 -1.03 -11.32 -6.25
CA LYS A 133 -0.63 -12.33 -5.26
C LYS A 133 0.75 -12.03 -4.65
N ASP A 134 1.65 -11.44 -5.42
CA ASP A 134 2.98 -11.02 -4.94
C ASP A 134 2.90 -9.83 -3.98
N LEU A 135 1.80 -9.08 -3.99
CA LEU A 135 1.54 -7.94 -3.12
C LEU A 135 0.76 -8.31 -1.85
N GLU A 136 0.05 -9.46 -1.84
CA GLU A 136 -0.74 -9.94 -0.69
C GLU A 136 0.12 -10.58 0.41
N LEU A 137 1.21 -9.94 0.79
CA LEU A 137 2.06 -10.38 1.89
C LEU A 137 1.53 -9.85 3.23
N PRO A 138 1.88 -10.51 4.35
CA PRO A 138 1.58 -10.02 5.69
C PRO A 138 2.45 -8.81 6.06
N ALA A 139 2.39 -7.74 5.27
CA ALA A 139 3.03 -6.46 5.54
C ALA A 139 1.97 -5.44 5.93
N THR A 140 2.34 -4.48 6.77
CA THR A 140 1.45 -3.38 7.23
C THR A 140 1.00 -2.53 6.05
N ASN A 141 1.82 -2.45 5.00
CA ASN A 141 1.61 -1.54 3.90
C ASN A 141 2.07 -2.16 2.56
N ILE A 142 1.27 -1.99 1.52
CA ILE A 142 1.58 -2.48 0.17
C ILE A 142 2.90 -1.88 -0.37
N VAL A 143 3.25 -0.65 0.01
CA VAL A 143 4.48 0.02 -0.44
C VAL A 143 5.72 -0.74 -0.03
N ASN A 144 5.69 -1.35 1.18
CA ASN A 144 6.81 -2.14 1.70
C ASN A 144 7.05 -3.44 0.92
N THR A 145 6.06 -3.89 0.14
CA THR A 145 6.17 -5.10 -0.69
C THR A 145 6.69 -4.83 -2.09
N LEU A 146 6.78 -3.56 -2.53
CA LEU A 146 7.18 -3.19 -3.89
C LEU A 146 8.68 -3.39 -4.15
N GLY A 147 9.51 -3.18 -3.14
CA GLY A 147 10.97 -3.29 -3.25
C GLY A 147 11.41 -4.68 -3.66
N GLY A 148 12.26 -4.78 -4.72
CA GLY A 148 12.76 -6.05 -5.24
C GLY A 148 11.76 -6.91 -6.02
N ARG A 149 10.45 -6.53 -6.08
CA ARG A 149 9.38 -7.27 -6.78
C ARG A 149 8.92 -6.59 -8.04
N VAL A 150 8.94 -5.27 -8.07
CA VAL A 150 8.53 -4.48 -9.23
C VAL A 150 9.77 -4.00 -9.98
N PRO A 151 10.06 -4.54 -11.19
CA PRO A 151 11.25 -4.15 -11.94
C PRO A 151 11.28 -2.64 -12.19
N GLY A 152 12.39 -1.98 -11.81
CA GLY A 152 12.59 -0.53 -11.96
C GLY A 152 11.93 0.33 -10.89
N VAL A 153 11.40 -0.25 -9.82
CA VAL A 153 10.99 0.45 -8.60
C VAL A 153 12.10 0.31 -7.56
N ILE A 154 12.56 1.44 -7.04
CA ILE A 154 13.48 1.53 -5.91
C ILE A 154 12.64 1.89 -4.68
N SER A 155 12.80 1.16 -3.59
CA SER A 155 12.06 1.38 -2.36
C SER A 155 13.03 1.41 -1.17
N ILE A 156 12.87 2.38 -0.29
CA ILE A 156 13.68 2.56 0.92
C ILE A 156 12.74 2.71 2.11
N GLN A 157 12.91 1.84 3.09
CA GLN A 157 12.26 1.96 4.39
C GLN A 157 13.27 2.55 5.38
N SER A 158 13.05 3.79 5.80
CA SER A 158 13.97 4.53 6.66
C SER A 158 13.76 4.26 8.15
N SER A 159 12.59 3.76 8.56
CA SER A 159 12.24 3.50 9.96
C SER A 159 11.47 2.20 10.11
N GLY A 160 11.61 1.54 11.27
CA GLY A 160 10.75 0.44 11.71
C GLY A 160 9.68 0.88 12.72
N GLU A 161 9.58 2.19 13.02
CA GLU A 161 8.62 2.74 13.97
C GLU A 161 7.19 2.59 13.45
N PRO A 162 6.24 2.08 14.23
CA PRO A 162 4.84 1.98 13.86
C PRO A 162 4.27 3.30 13.33
N GLY A 163 3.65 3.25 12.14
CA GLY A 163 3.11 4.43 11.45
C GLY A 163 4.14 5.29 10.71
N ARG A 164 5.44 5.04 10.88
CA ARG A 164 6.55 5.64 10.12
C ARG A 164 7.38 4.60 9.35
N ASN A 165 7.00 3.35 9.40
CA ASN A 165 7.61 2.22 8.70
C ASN A 165 7.13 2.06 7.25
N ILE A 166 6.55 3.12 6.67
CA ILE A 166 6.10 3.15 5.28
C ILE A 166 7.31 3.49 4.39
N SER A 167 7.57 2.63 3.42
CA SER A 167 8.65 2.86 2.47
C SER A 167 8.35 4.03 1.54
N GLU A 168 9.36 4.82 1.25
CA GLU A 168 9.37 5.71 0.09
C GLU A 168 9.78 4.93 -1.15
N PHE A 169 9.22 5.26 -2.31
CA PHE A 169 9.57 4.57 -3.55
C PHE A 169 9.66 5.53 -4.73
N TRP A 170 10.51 5.17 -5.69
CA TRP A 170 10.73 5.91 -6.94
C TRP A 170 10.74 4.95 -8.12
N VAL A 171 10.28 5.44 -9.26
CA VAL A 171 10.31 4.70 -10.51
C VAL A 171 11.53 5.14 -11.32
N ARG A 172 12.50 4.22 -11.55
CA ARG A 172 13.78 4.48 -12.22
C ARG A 172 14.68 5.52 -11.54
N GLY A 173 14.45 5.82 -10.27
CA GLY A 173 15.21 6.80 -9.49
C GLY A 173 14.53 8.17 -9.41
N ILE A 174 15.25 9.14 -8.85
CA ILE A 174 14.76 10.51 -8.66
C ILE A 174 14.99 11.29 -9.96
N GLY A 175 13.90 11.66 -10.64
CA GLY A 175 13.93 12.39 -11.91
C GLY A 175 13.81 13.91 -11.80
N THR A 176 13.40 14.44 -10.63
CA THR A 176 13.17 15.87 -10.39
C THR A 176 14.08 16.40 -9.30
N PHE A 177 14.58 17.64 -9.48
CA PHE A 177 15.43 18.31 -8.51
C PHE A 177 14.64 19.44 -7.82
N GLY A 178 14.61 19.44 -6.49
CA GLY A 178 13.97 20.49 -5.69
C GLY A 178 12.43 20.50 -5.68
N ALA A 179 11.76 19.48 -6.27
CA ALA A 179 10.31 19.31 -6.28
C ALA A 179 9.94 17.92 -5.75
N ASN A 180 8.64 17.62 -5.70
CA ASN A 180 8.18 16.28 -5.33
C ASN A 180 8.79 15.22 -6.26
N SER A 181 9.58 14.32 -5.70
CA SER A 181 10.28 13.25 -6.43
C SER A 181 9.47 11.95 -6.52
N GLY A 182 8.33 11.86 -5.84
CA GLY A 182 7.47 10.67 -5.81
C GLY A 182 6.77 10.42 -7.15
N ALA A 183 6.48 9.16 -7.44
CA ALA A 183 5.65 8.79 -8.58
C ALA A 183 4.19 9.19 -8.34
N LEU A 184 3.47 9.53 -9.42
CA LEU A 184 2.03 9.76 -9.35
C LEU A 184 1.32 8.42 -9.11
N VAL A 185 0.55 8.32 -8.05
CA VAL A 185 -0.24 7.13 -7.74
C VAL A 185 -1.72 7.40 -8.07
N LEU A 186 -2.30 6.56 -8.90
CA LEU A 186 -3.70 6.60 -9.24
C LEU A 186 -4.40 5.30 -8.82
N ILE A 187 -5.43 5.43 -8.02
CA ILE A 187 -6.29 4.33 -7.57
C ILE A 187 -7.65 4.52 -8.23
N ASP A 188 -8.06 3.59 -9.09
CA ASP A 188 -9.26 3.69 -9.93
C ASP A 188 -9.34 5.00 -10.74
N GLY A 189 -8.19 5.51 -11.20
CA GLY A 189 -8.06 6.74 -11.97
C GLY A 189 -7.96 8.02 -11.13
N LEU A 190 -8.17 7.97 -9.83
CA LEU A 190 -8.09 9.09 -8.91
C LEU A 190 -6.78 9.10 -8.15
N GLU A 191 -6.21 10.27 -7.90
CA GLU A 191 -4.98 10.40 -7.12
C GLU A 191 -5.17 9.86 -5.70
N GLY A 192 -4.27 8.95 -5.30
CA GLY A 192 -4.36 8.24 -4.05
C GLY A 192 -3.02 8.01 -3.36
N ASN A 193 -3.07 7.37 -2.21
CA ASN A 193 -1.90 6.94 -1.46
C ASN A 193 -1.97 5.43 -1.26
N LEU A 194 -0.93 4.72 -1.69
CA LEU A 194 -0.84 3.26 -1.56
C LEU A 194 -0.89 2.80 -0.09
N SER A 195 -0.46 3.64 0.85
CA SER A 195 -0.51 3.31 2.28
C SER A 195 -1.92 3.26 2.88
N GLN A 196 -2.92 3.71 2.12
CA GLN A 196 -4.31 3.80 2.57
C GLN A 196 -5.22 2.74 1.93
N ILE A 197 -4.64 1.80 1.19
CA ILE A 197 -5.37 0.70 0.55
C ILE A 197 -4.92 -0.65 1.13
N ASP A 198 -5.88 -1.54 1.38
CA ASP A 198 -5.54 -2.92 1.73
C ASP A 198 -5.05 -3.66 0.46
N PRO A 199 -3.91 -4.39 0.52
CA PRO A 199 -3.44 -5.19 -0.61
C PRO A 199 -4.48 -6.15 -1.17
N ALA A 200 -5.39 -6.67 -0.33
CA ALA A 200 -6.45 -7.57 -0.74
C ALA A 200 -7.56 -6.90 -1.57
N ASP A 201 -7.65 -5.56 -1.57
CA ASP A 201 -8.58 -4.82 -2.41
C ASP A 201 -8.07 -4.64 -3.84
N VAL A 202 -6.79 -4.92 -4.10
CA VAL A 202 -6.15 -4.68 -5.40
C VAL A 202 -6.52 -5.81 -6.39
N GLU A 203 -7.02 -5.45 -7.55
CA GLU A 203 -7.26 -6.34 -8.69
C GLU A 203 -6.09 -6.31 -9.68
N SER A 204 -5.52 -5.11 -9.96
CA SER A 204 -4.34 -4.98 -10.82
C SER A 204 -3.42 -3.85 -10.35
N PHE A 205 -2.12 -4.05 -10.59
CA PHE A 205 -1.08 -3.09 -10.26
C PHE A 205 -0.13 -2.94 -11.45
N SER A 206 -0.01 -1.72 -11.97
CA SER A 206 0.82 -1.42 -13.13
C SER A 206 1.69 -0.20 -12.89
N VAL A 207 2.93 -0.22 -13.38
CA VAL A 207 3.86 0.90 -13.27
C VAL A 207 4.27 1.36 -14.67
N LEU A 208 3.95 2.61 -15.00
CA LEU A 208 4.33 3.30 -16.23
C LEU A 208 5.68 3.99 -16.02
N LYS A 209 6.67 3.68 -16.88
CA LYS A 209 8.06 4.02 -16.61
C LYS A 209 8.70 4.96 -17.63
N ASP A 210 8.07 5.20 -18.78
CA ASP A 210 8.62 6.05 -19.84
C ASP A 210 7.66 7.18 -20.22
N ALA A 211 8.19 8.20 -20.88
CA ALA A 211 7.45 9.37 -21.29
C ALA A 211 6.28 9.04 -22.22
N ALA A 212 6.39 8.03 -23.10
CA ALA A 212 5.30 7.64 -23.98
C ALA A 212 4.11 7.05 -23.21
N ALA A 213 4.38 6.25 -22.14
CA ALA A 213 3.34 5.71 -21.30
C ALA A 213 2.72 6.77 -20.36
N THR A 214 3.49 7.79 -19.93
CA THR A 214 3.06 8.78 -18.95
C THR A 214 2.61 10.12 -19.55
N ALA A 215 2.81 10.37 -20.86
CA ALA A 215 2.48 11.64 -21.52
C ALA A 215 1.03 12.12 -21.31
N VAL A 216 0.08 11.19 -21.18
CA VAL A 216 -1.33 11.50 -20.90
C VAL A 216 -1.51 12.23 -19.55
N TYR A 217 -0.54 12.06 -18.62
CA TYR A 217 -0.54 12.74 -17.31
C TYR A 217 0.32 14.02 -17.31
N GLY A 218 0.98 14.32 -18.44
CA GLY A 218 1.85 15.49 -18.60
C GLY A 218 2.94 15.58 -17.55
N SER A 219 3.19 16.78 -17.01
CA SER A 219 4.23 17.02 -16.00
C SER A 219 4.07 16.20 -14.71
N ARG A 220 2.85 15.84 -14.34
CA ARG A 220 2.59 15.01 -13.15
C ARG A 220 3.11 13.57 -13.29
N GLY A 221 3.25 13.09 -14.53
CA GLY A 221 3.80 11.77 -14.86
C GLY A 221 5.32 11.71 -14.97
N ALA A 222 6.05 12.82 -14.76
CA ALA A 222 7.50 12.91 -14.98
C ALA A 222 8.32 11.91 -14.17
N ASN A 223 7.93 11.59 -12.93
CA ASN A 223 8.57 10.62 -12.04
C ASN A 223 7.98 9.20 -12.14
N GLY A 224 7.25 8.91 -13.23
CA GLY A 224 6.51 7.67 -13.40
C GLY A 224 5.11 7.71 -12.81
N VAL A 225 4.30 6.74 -13.20
CA VAL A 225 2.90 6.63 -12.74
C VAL A 225 2.63 5.21 -12.28
N VAL A 226 2.03 5.08 -11.10
CA VAL A 226 1.54 3.81 -10.56
C VAL A 226 0.02 3.78 -10.72
N LEU A 227 -0.47 2.78 -11.41
CA LEU A 227 -1.90 2.55 -11.62
C LEU A 227 -2.35 1.36 -10.79
N VAL A 228 -3.30 1.58 -9.93
CA VAL A 228 -3.96 0.54 -9.13
C VAL A 228 -5.43 0.49 -9.50
N THR A 229 -5.89 -0.70 -9.88
CA THR A 229 -7.32 -0.95 -10.05
C THR A 229 -7.79 -1.79 -8.88
N THR A 230 -8.89 -1.40 -8.26
CA THR A 230 -9.46 -2.15 -7.14
C THR A 230 -10.49 -3.16 -7.58
N LYS A 231 -10.72 -4.17 -6.75
CA LYS A 231 -11.71 -5.22 -6.98
C LYS A 231 -13.11 -4.61 -7.11
N ARG A 232 -13.85 -5.10 -8.11
CA ARG A 232 -15.23 -4.72 -8.39
C ARG A 232 -16.15 -5.94 -8.30
N GLY A 233 -17.45 -5.70 -8.26
CA GLY A 233 -18.44 -6.76 -8.29
C GLY A 233 -18.35 -7.59 -9.57
N LYS A 234 -18.56 -8.89 -9.44
CA LYS A 234 -18.65 -9.84 -10.56
C LYS A 234 -20.08 -10.39 -10.65
N GLN A 235 -20.45 -10.84 -11.82
CA GLN A 235 -21.74 -11.52 -12.01
C GLN A 235 -21.63 -12.94 -11.49
N GLU A 236 -21.71 -13.08 -10.18
CA GLU A 236 -21.57 -14.34 -9.45
C GLU A 236 -22.40 -14.33 -8.17
N GLN A 237 -22.62 -15.50 -7.58
CA GLN A 237 -23.20 -15.58 -6.24
C GLN A 237 -22.32 -14.88 -5.22
N LEU A 238 -22.91 -14.50 -4.09
CA LEU A 238 -22.21 -13.85 -3.00
C LEU A 238 -21.00 -14.68 -2.55
N LYS A 239 -19.81 -14.11 -2.71
CA LYS A 239 -18.55 -14.66 -2.23
C LYS A 239 -18.06 -13.81 -1.07
N ILE A 240 -17.90 -14.42 0.10
CA ILE A 240 -17.32 -13.77 1.28
C ILE A 240 -15.92 -14.31 1.47
N THR A 241 -14.96 -13.39 1.66
CA THR A 241 -13.56 -13.73 1.97
C THR A 241 -13.22 -13.14 3.33
N PHE A 242 -12.65 -13.95 4.21
CA PHE A 242 -12.09 -13.52 5.49
C PHE A 242 -10.62 -13.89 5.56
N ARG A 243 -9.78 -12.94 6.02
CA ARG A 243 -8.35 -13.14 6.25
C ARG A 243 -7.97 -12.55 7.60
N SER A 244 -7.19 -13.29 8.36
CA SER A 244 -6.61 -12.84 9.63
C SER A 244 -5.15 -13.25 9.67
N ASN A 245 -4.26 -12.29 9.88
CA ASN A 245 -2.82 -12.52 9.97
C ASN A 245 -2.31 -12.03 11.33
N TYR A 246 -1.45 -12.83 11.95
CA TYR A 246 -0.68 -12.50 13.12
C TYR A 246 0.80 -12.56 12.74
N THR A 247 1.48 -11.45 12.89
CA THR A 247 2.90 -11.33 12.54
C THR A 247 3.71 -11.02 13.80
N ILE A 248 4.78 -11.77 14.02
CA ILE A 248 5.76 -11.52 15.06
C ILE A 248 7.02 -11.01 14.36
N SER A 249 7.46 -9.82 14.72
CA SER A 249 8.69 -9.21 14.21
C SER A 249 9.76 -9.25 15.29
N GLU A 250 10.99 -9.58 14.92
CA GLU A 250 12.14 -9.69 15.81
C GLU A 250 13.21 -8.68 15.43
N LEU A 251 13.77 -8.01 16.44
CA LEU A 251 14.89 -7.10 16.26
C LEU A 251 16.18 -7.91 16.05
N ARG A 252 16.81 -7.79 14.87
CA ARG A 252 17.97 -8.62 14.49
C ARG A 252 19.29 -7.90 14.43
N ARG A 253 19.31 -6.60 14.24
CA ARG A 253 20.52 -5.79 14.01
C ARG A 253 20.62 -4.67 15.04
N LEU A 254 20.83 -5.06 16.28
CA LEU A 254 21.14 -4.12 17.34
C LEU A 254 22.66 -4.03 17.52
N PRO A 255 23.22 -2.82 17.75
CA PRO A 255 24.60 -2.68 18.17
C PRO A 255 24.80 -3.39 19.52
N ARG A 256 25.97 -3.92 19.73
CA ARG A 256 26.34 -4.51 21.03
C ARG A 256 27.11 -3.49 21.84
N TYR A 257 26.62 -3.21 23.02
CA TYR A 257 27.29 -2.32 23.98
C TYR A 257 27.98 -3.13 25.06
N VAL A 258 28.98 -2.51 25.66
CA VAL A 258 29.74 -3.10 26.77
C VAL A 258 29.07 -2.76 28.10
N GLY A 259 29.23 -3.62 29.11
CA GLY A 259 28.80 -3.35 30.50
C GLY A 259 29.72 -2.34 31.21
N ALA A 260 29.32 -1.95 32.41
CA ALA A 260 29.97 -0.91 33.21
C ALA A 260 31.48 -1.17 33.45
N THR A 261 31.84 -2.38 33.84
CA THR A 261 33.25 -2.73 34.12
C THR A 261 34.13 -2.57 32.88
N GLN A 262 33.71 -3.16 31.75
CA GLN A 262 34.49 -3.07 30.52
C GLN A 262 34.55 -1.64 29.98
N TYR A 263 33.44 -0.87 30.11
CA TYR A 263 33.42 0.53 29.76
C TYR A 263 34.44 1.33 30.56
N ALA A 264 34.49 1.13 31.91
CA ALA A 264 35.40 1.85 32.78
C ALA A 264 36.89 1.50 32.50
N GLU A 265 37.19 0.21 32.21
CA GLU A 265 38.53 -0.23 31.80
C GLU A 265 38.95 0.47 30.48
N MET A 266 38.09 0.45 29.44
CA MET A 266 38.36 1.11 28.16
C MET A 266 38.52 2.63 28.32
N ALA A 267 37.71 3.26 29.17
CA ALA A 267 37.78 4.69 29.44
C ALA A 267 39.12 5.07 30.12
N ASN A 268 39.57 4.26 31.07
CA ASN A 268 40.86 4.45 31.70
C ASN A 268 42.02 4.24 30.71
N GLU A 269 41.99 3.20 29.89
CA GLU A 269 42.99 2.98 28.84
C GLU A 269 43.08 4.17 27.87
N ALA A 270 41.92 4.69 27.42
CA ALA A 270 41.84 5.85 26.52
C ALA A 270 42.40 7.12 27.17
N ALA A 271 42.11 7.36 28.45
CA ALA A 271 42.66 8.48 29.21
C ALA A 271 44.18 8.40 29.30
N VAL A 272 44.72 7.25 29.71
CA VAL A 272 46.16 7.03 29.83
C VAL A 272 46.87 7.14 28.47
N ALA A 273 46.29 6.59 27.40
CA ALA A 273 46.83 6.72 26.05
C ALA A 273 46.86 8.18 25.57
N SER A 274 45.97 9.02 26.08
CA SER A 274 45.92 10.47 25.80
C SER A 274 46.81 11.30 26.74
N GLY A 275 47.60 10.64 27.62
CA GLY A 275 48.48 11.31 28.59
C GLY A 275 47.75 11.89 29.81
N MET A 276 46.51 11.48 30.06
CA MET A 276 45.69 11.87 31.21
C MET A 276 45.77 10.78 32.31
N SER A 277 45.44 11.17 33.55
CA SER A 277 45.21 10.19 34.61
C SER A 277 43.99 9.31 34.34
N PRO A 278 43.95 8.08 34.86
CA PRO A 278 42.75 7.24 34.79
C PRO A 278 41.52 8.00 35.29
N ILE A 279 40.38 7.84 34.60
CA ILE A 279 39.12 8.46 34.97
C ILE A 279 38.55 7.84 36.25
N TYR A 280 38.66 6.51 36.38
CA TYR A 280 38.24 5.76 37.54
C TYR A 280 39.47 5.21 38.28
N ASN A 281 39.62 5.54 39.56
CA ASN A 281 40.67 5.02 40.40
C ASN A 281 40.37 3.56 40.84
N ASP A 282 41.35 2.88 41.47
CA ASP A 282 41.23 1.46 41.85
C ASP A 282 40.00 1.20 42.74
N THR A 283 39.71 2.08 43.70
CA THR A 283 38.54 1.96 44.59
C THR A 283 37.24 2.04 43.79
N GLN A 284 37.15 2.99 42.88
CA GLN A 284 35.99 3.14 41.99
C GLN A 284 35.84 1.93 41.05
N MET A 285 36.95 1.42 40.53
CA MET A 285 36.93 0.21 39.71
C MET A 285 36.42 -1.01 40.50
N ASP A 286 36.74 -1.14 41.76
CA ASP A 286 36.23 -2.21 42.63
C ASP A 286 34.75 -2.02 42.93
N ILE A 287 34.28 -0.78 43.17
CA ILE A 287 32.84 -0.46 43.35
C ILE A 287 32.07 -0.85 42.10
N ILE A 288 32.55 -0.50 40.90
CA ILE A 288 31.94 -0.83 39.62
C ILE A 288 31.91 -2.33 39.41
N ARG A 289 33.05 -2.99 39.57
CA ARG A 289 33.23 -4.45 39.33
C ARG A 289 32.30 -5.31 40.21
N TYR A 290 32.13 -4.91 41.45
CA TYR A 290 31.31 -5.66 42.41
C TYR A 290 29.89 -5.10 42.61
N GLY A 291 29.52 -4.03 41.89
CA GLY A 291 28.19 -3.43 41.96
C GLY A 291 27.82 -2.92 43.36
N LEU A 292 28.79 -2.32 44.09
CA LEU A 292 28.60 -1.94 45.49
C LEU A 292 27.75 -0.69 45.69
N ASP A 293 27.68 0.20 44.69
CA ASP A 293 26.85 1.40 44.72
C ASP A 293 26.13 1.61 43.36
N PRO A 294 24.97 0.98 43.14
CA PRO A 294 24.24 1.07 41.88
C PRO A 294 23.62 2.43 41.61
N ASP A 295 23.54 3.33 42.60
CA ASP A 295 23.06 4.70 42.40
C ASP A 295 24.12 5.58 41.77
N LEU A 296 25.39 5.48 42.22
CA LEU A 296 26.49 6.31 41.72
C LEU A 296 27.28 5.64 40.58
N TYR A 297 27.30 4.30 40.58
CA TYR A 297 28.01 3.47 39.57
C TYR A 297 27.08 2.37 39.06
N PRO A 298 26.03 2.72 38.33
CA PRO A 298 25.09 1.72 37.77
C PRO A 298 25.74 0.87 36.68
N ASP A 299 25.14 -0.27 36.38
CA ASP A 299 25.46 -1.09 35.21
C ASP A 299 24.18 -1.36 34.44
N ILE A 300 23.85 -0.46 33.48
CA ILE A 300 22.59 -0.48 32.76
C ILE A 300 22.81 -0.85 31.29
N ASP A 301 22.17 -1.91 30.85
CA ASP A 301 21.96 -2.20 29.43
C ASP A 301 20.75 -1.41 28.93
N TRP A 302 21.03 -0.28 28.29
CA TRP A 302 19.99 0.63 27.81
C TRP A 302 19.13 0.02 26.71
N GLN A 303 19.65 -0.92 25.92
CA GLN A 303 18.84 -1.61 24.91
C GLN A 303 17.82 -2.52 25.58
N ASP A 304 18.22 -3.29 26.58
CA ASP A 304 17.29 -4.15 27.31
C ASP A 304 16.24 -3.35 28.08
N VAL A 305 16.58 -2.16 28.56
CA VAL A 305 15.65 -1.26 29.26
C VAL A 305 14.56 -0.72 28.35
N ILE A 306 14.90 -0.30 27.13
CA ILE A 306 13.95 0.41 26.25
C ILE A 306 13.34 -0.44 25.16
N LEU A 307 13.88 -1.63 24.87
CA LEU A 307 13.44 -2.48 23.77
C LEU A 307 12.94 -3.85 24.23
N ASN A 308 11.84 -4.28 23.64
CA ASN A 308 11.44 -5.67 23.61
C ASN A 308 12.10 -6.34 22.40
N PRO A 309 12.56 -7.61 22.50
CA PRO A 309 13.13 -8.30 21.36
C PRO A 309 12.13 -8.53 20.23
N THR A 310 10.83 -8.51 20.54
CA THR A 310 9.74 -8.78 19.60
C THR A 310 8.68 -7.71 19.65
N SER A 311 8.04 -7.48 18.48
CA SER A 311 6.82 -6.70 18.34
C SER A 311 5.76 -7.51 17.59
N PHE A 312 4.49 -7.10 17.72
CA PHE A 312 3.35 -7.84 17.19
C PHE A 312 2.56 -6.97 16.22
N GLN A 313 2.10 -7.61 15.15
CA GLN A 313 1.15 -7.02 14.21
C GLN A 313 -0.01 -7.98 14.01
N HIS A 314 -1.21 -7.42 13.99
CA HIS A 314 -2.44 -8.15 13.76
C HIS A 314 -3.25 -7.46 12.66
N THR A 315 -3.58 -8.19 11.60
CA THR A 315 -4.43 -7.68 10.51
C THR A 315 -5.66 -8.56 10.33
N GLN A 316 -6.82 -7.92 10.17
CA GLN A 316 -8.08 -8.57 9.85
C GLN A 316 -8.68 -7.92 8.62
N TYR A 317 -9.19 -8.75 7.73
CA TYR A 317 -9.83 -8.31 6.51
C TYR A 317 -11.05 -9.18 6.21
N VAL A 318 -12.13 -8.53 5.81
CA VAL A 318 -13.33 -9.20 5.30
C VAL A 318 -13.80 -8.51 4.04
N SER A 319 -14.18 -9.26 3.03
CA SER A 319 -14.81 -8.71 1.83
C SER A 319 -15.98 -9.56 1.37
N ALA A 320 -16.92 -8.89 0.70
CA ALA A 320 -18.10 -9.47 0.06
C ALA A 320 -18.15 -9.01 -1.39
N GLN A 321 -18.24 -9.94 -2.32
CA GLN A 321 -18.30 -9.70 -3.76
C GLN A 321 -19.45 -10.51 -4.37
N GLY A 322 -20.14 -9.93 -5.35
CA GLY A 322 -21.23 -10.61 -6.03
C GLY A 322 -22.02 -9.69 -6.93
N GLY A 323 -23.12 -10.19 -7.45
CA GLY A 323 -24.08 -9.41 -8.23
C GLY A 323 -24.72 -10.17 -9.38
N GLY A 324 -25.62 -9.49 -10.05
CA GLY A 324 -26.33 -9.99 -11.21
C GLY A 324 -26.13 -9.11 -12.45
N ASN A 325 -27.04 -9.25 -13.40
CA ASN A 325 -26.99 -8.49 -14.66
C ASN A 325 -27.23 -6.98 -14.49
N ILE A 326 -28.01 -6.59 -13.47
CA ILE A 326 -28.39 -5.19 -13.24
C ILE A 326 -27.37 -4.49 -12.35
N ALA A 327 -26.99 -5.11 -11.24
CA ALA A 327 -26.06 -4.52 -10.27
C ALA A 327 -25.03 -5.55 -9.81
N ARG A 328 -23.79 -5.09 -9.68
CA ARG A 328 -22.66 -5.85 -9.14
C ARG A 328 -22.02 -5.03 -8.04
N TYR A 329 -21.55 -5.68 -7.00
CA TYR A 329 -21.00 -4.99 -5.84
C TYR A 329 -19.75 -5.70 -5.31
N PHE A 330 -18.87 -4.89 -4.76
CA PHE A 330 -17.75 -5.29 -3.92
C PHE A 330 -17.75 -4.41 -2.68
N ALA A 331 -17.58 -4.99 -1.51
CA ALA A 331 -17.41 -4.27 -0.26
C ALA A 331 -16.34 -4.94 0.58
N SER A 332 -15.49 -4.16 1.24
CA SER A 332 -14.45 -4.66 2.15
C SER A 332 -14.32 -3.81 3.41
N LEU A 333 -13.84 -4.45 4.48
CA LEU A 333 -13.43 -3.85 5.73
C LEU A 333 -12.08 -4.43 6.12
N GLY A 334 -11.13 -3.58 6.45
CA GLY A 334 -9.81 -3.94 6.92
C GLY A 334 -9.46 -3.26 8.24
N MET A 335 -8.70 -3.96 9.08
CA MET A 335 -8.14 -3.44 10.31
C MET A 335 -6.70 -3.96 10.43
N SER A 336 -5.78 -3.07 10.81
CA SER A 336 -4.42 -3.46 11.19
C SER A 336 -4.05 -2.78 12.50
N GLN A 337 -3.45 -3.54 13.40
CA GLN A 337 -2.89 -3.04 14.66
C GLN A 337 -1.43 -3.44 14.72
N GLU A 338 -0.57 -2.49 15.00
CA GLU A 338 0.87 -2.67 15.09
C GLU A 338 1.38 -2.16 16.42
N SER A 339 2.03 -3.02 17.20
CA SER A 339 2.74 -2.67 18.42
C SER A 339 4.20 -2.33 18.13
N SER A 340 4.76 -1.44 18.92
CA SER A 340 6.17 -1.12 18.89
C SER A 340 7.01 -2.16 19.62
N ALA A 341 8.30 -2.21 19.29
CA ALA A 341 9.32 -2.89 20.09
C ALA A 341 9.76 -2.07 21.32
N TYR A 342 9.28 -0.83 21.51
CA TYR A 342 9.59 -0.06 22.71
C TYR A 342 8.86 -0.59 23.94
N LYS A 343 9.59 -0.72 25.06
CA LYS A 343 9.02 -1.11 26.35
C LYS A 343 8.25 0.05 26.99
N SER A 344 7.05 -0.24 27.47
CA SER A 344 6.28 0.66 28.33
C SER A 344 6.44 0.26 29.77
N MET A 345 6.74 1.20 30.67
CA MET A 345 6.84 0.95 32.12
C MET A 345 5.46 1.12 32.77
N ASP A 346 5.16 0.26 33.75
CA ASP A 346 3.84 0.20 34.42
C ASP A 346 3.53 1.44 35.25
N ASP A 347 4.54 2.14 35.77
CA ASP A 347 4.39 3.34 36.59
C ASP A 347 4.24 4.65 35.79
N SER A 348 4.19 4.55 34.46
CA SER A 348 4.05 5.71 33.58
C SER A 348 2.64 6.30 33.64
N LYS A 349 2.50 7.51 34.20
CA LYS A 349 1.20 8.15 34.49
C LYS A 349 0.37 8.48 33.24
N TYR A 350 1.00 8.80 32.13
CA TYR A 350 0.33 9.28 30.91
C TYR A 350 0.72 8.52 29.64
N ASN A 351 1.60 7.54 29.73
CA ASN A 351 2.03 6.78 28.56
C ASN A 351 0.93 5.82 28.10
N LYS A 352 0.61 5.84 26.80
CA LYS A 352 -0.29 4.90 26.14
C LYS A 352 0.43 3.88 25.26
N GLY A 353 1.76 3.79 25.43
CA GLY A 353 2.62 3.00 24.56
C GLY A 353 2.84 3.66 23.20
N VAL A 354 3.61 2.97 22.37
CA VAL A 354 3.86 3.32 20.97
C VAL A 354 3.15 2.30 20.10
N GLY A 355 2.30 2.75 19.19
CA GLY A 355 1.54 1.85 18.34
C GLY A 355 0.82 2.58 17.22
N TYR A 356 0.43 1.81 16.21
CA TYR A 356 -0.26 2.33 15.03
C TYR A 356 -1.42 1.41 14.66
N ASP A 357 -2.62 1.98 14.69
CA ASP A 357 -3.85 1.28 14.33
C ASP A 357 -4.38 1.87 13.03
N THR A 358 -4.80 1.04 12.08
CA THR A 358 -5.47 1.48 10.84
C THR A 358 -6.78 0.74 10.63
N TYR A 359 -7.73 1.46 10.05
CA TYR A 359 -9.04 0.96 9.66
C TYR A 359 -9.35 1.45 8.26
N ASN A 360 -9.78 0.58 7.40
CA ASN A 360 -10.17 0.93 6.04
C ASN A 360 -11.50 0.29 5.67
N PHE A 361 -12.25 0.95 4.81
CA PHE A 361 -13.39 0.36 4.12
C PHE A 361 -13.37 0.77 2.66
N ARG A 362 -13.90 -0.09 1.81
CA ARG A 362 -14.11 0.17 0.40
C ARG A 362 -15.43 -0.41 -0.07
N THR A 363 -16.08 0.30 -0.97
CA THR A 363 -17.28 -0.20 -1.66
C THR A 363 -17.24 0.27 -3.10
N ASN A 364 -17.45 -0.67 -4.03
CA ASN A 364 -17.61 -0.42 -5.46
C ASN A 364 -18.94 -1.04 -5.92
N ILE A 365 -19.78 -0.26 -6.56
CA ILE A 365 -21.08 -0.70 -7.09
C ILE A 365 -21.16 -0.30 -8.54
N ASP A 366 -21.41 -1.26 -9.42
CA ASP A 366 -21.63 -1.08 -10.84
C ASP A 366 -23.09 -1.37 -11.17
N ILE A 367 -23.80 -0.42 -11.77
CA ILE A 367 -25.24 -0.53 -12.11
C ILE A 367 -25.41 -0.36 -13.61
N ASN A 368 -25.92 -1.37 -14.28
CA ASN A 368 -26.33 -1.30 -15.68
C ASN A 368 -27.73 -0.70 -15.76
N LEU A 369 -27.86 0.63 -16.00
CA LEU A 369 -29.16 1.29 -16.17
C LEU A 369 -29.87 0.82 -17.43
N THR A 370 -29.10 0.68 -18.51
CA THR A 370 -29.57 0.16 -19.79
C THR A 370 -28.51 -0.82 -20.33
N LYS A 371 -28.74 -1.39 -21.51
CA LYS A 371 -27.73 -2.22 -22.19
C LYS A 371 -26.48 -1.41 -22.60
N THR A 372 -26.58 -0.09 -22.70
CA THR A 372 -25.53 0.80 -23.19
C THR A 372 -25.06 1.81 -22.14
N THR A 373 -25.80 1.96 -21.01
CA THR A 373 -25.49 2.93 -19.96
C THR A 373 -25.16 2.22 -18.67
N GLN A 374 -24.00 2.49 -18.13
CA GLN A 374 -23.55 2.00 -16.83
C GLN A 374 -23.24 3.17 -15.90
N ILE A 375 -23.67 3.07 -14.64
CA ILE A 375 -23.26 3.94 -13.54
C ILE A 375 -22.35 3.15 -12.63
N TYR A 376 -21.28 3.76 -12.16
CA TYR A 376 -20.44 3.22 -11.11
C TYR A 376 -20.32 4.19 -9.94
N LEU A 377 -20.41 3.63 -8.75
CA LEU A 377 -20.29 4.31 -7.47
C LEU A 377 -19.12 3.72 -6.70
N GLY A 378 -18.30 4.57 -6.14
CA GLY A 378 -17.20 4.15 -5.26
C GLY A 378 -17.21 4.95 -3.96
N ALA A 379 -16.90 4.27 -2.87
CA ALA A 379 -16.66 4.88 -1.59
C ALA A 379 -15.44 4.23 -0.92
N MET A 380 -14.57 5.06 -0.37
CA MET A 380 -13.41 4.63 0.40
C MET A 380 -13.32 5.45 1.67
N GLY A 381 -13.02 4.80 2.79
CA GLY A 381 -12.62 5.45 4.02
C GLY A 381 -11.36 4.81 4.59
N PHE A 382 -10.50 5.65 5.12
CA PHE A 382 -9.29 5.27 5.82
C PHE A 382 -9.21 6.07 7.12
N MET A 383 -8.85 5.41 8.21
CA MET A 383 -8.56 6.04 9.49
C MET A 383 -7.32 5.41 10.08
N SER A 384 -6.42 6.24 10.60
CA SER A 384 -5.29 5.77 11.39
C SER A 384 -5.21 6.47 12.73
N VAL A 385 -4.73 5.75 13.73
CA VAL A 385 -4.47 6.23 15.09
C VAL A 385 -3.03 5.95 15.42
N ASN A 386 -2.22 7.00 15.49
CA ASN A 386 -0.81 6.90 15.88
C ASN A 386 -0.67 7.34 17.34
N LYS A 387 -0.09 6.47 18.18
CA LYS A 387 0.15 6.70 19.60
C LYS A 387 1.66 6.73 19.83
N ARG A 388 2.13 7.78 20.49
CA ARG A 388 3.55 7.95 20.82
C ARG A 388 3.73 8.81 22.07
N PRO A 389 4.89 8.74 22.75
CA PRO A 389 5.24 9.69 23.80
C PRO A 389 5.22 11.14 23.29
N SER A 390 4.89 12.08 24.18
CA SER A 390 4.97 13.50 23.86
C SER A 390 6.34 14.04 24.20
N MET A 391 6.97 14.72 23.25
CA MET A 391 8.31 15.29 23.45
C MET A 391 8.30 16.79 23.77
N GLY A 392 7.10 17.39 23.85
CA GLY A 392 6.92 18.84 24.08
C GLY A 392 7.55 19.72 22.99
N LYS A 393 7.24 21.03 23.02
CA LYS A 393 7.78 21.98 22.03
C LYS A 393 9.30 22.22 22.16
N LYS A 394 9.84 22.15 23.36
CA LYS A 394 11.27 22.42 23.62
C LYS A 394 12.18 21.38 22.99
N TYR A 395 11.70 20.13 22.89
CA TYR A 395 12.47 18.98 22.42
C TYR A 395 11.96 18.43 21.09
N SER A 396 10.85 18.95 20.56
CA SER A 396 10.27 18.56 19.27
C SER A 396 10.95 19.31 18.14
N ARG A 397 11.86 18.65 17.43
CA ARG A 397 12.22 19.05 16.07
C ARG A 397 11.11 18.56 15.16
N THR A 398 10.58 19.43 14.31
CA THR A 398 9.36 19.21 13.52
C THR A 398 9.36 17.96 12.64
N ASP A 399 10.52 17.40 12.31
CA ASP A 399 10.67 16.24 11.40
C ASP A 399 11.39 15.04 12.03
N THR A 400 11.70 15.08 13.35
CA THR A 400 12.44 14.00 14.00
C THR A 400 11.49 12.90 14.49
N SER A 401 11.74 11.66 14.14
CA SER A 401 10.98 10.50 14.64
C SER A 401 11.27 10.24 16.12
N LEU A 402 10.36 9.52 16.81
CA LEU A 402 10.63 9.03 18.16
C LEU A 402 11.90 8.15 18.17
N THR A 403 12.06 7.33 17.15
CA THR A 403 13.23 6.46 16.99
C THR A 403 14.51 7.28 16.94
N ASP A 404 14.57 8.36 16.16
CA ASP A 404 15.76 9.22 16.08
C ASP A 404 16.10 9.85 17.45
N TRP A 405 15.08 10.28 18.20
CA TRP A 405 15.27 10.83 19.54
C TRP A 405 15.79 9.81 20.54
N ILE A 406 15.22 8.63 20.55
CA ILE A 406 15.63 7.54 21.45
C ILE A 406 17.06 7.11 21.12
N TRP A 407 17.42 6.96 19.83
CA TRP A 407 18.78 6.59 19.42
C TRP A 407 19.79 7.71 19.66
N ASP A 408 19.44 8.98 19.45
CA ASP A 408 20.30 10.12 19.79
C ASP A 408 20.58 10.15 21.29
N SER A 409 19.54 10.02 22.11
CA SER A 409 19.70 9.92 23.57
C SER A 409 20.53 8.72 23.98
N GLN A 410 20.26 7.54 23.43
CA GLN A 410 21.01 6.30 23.75
C GLN A 410 22.47 6.37 23.32
N SER A 411 22.76 6.96 22.16
CA SER A 411 24.15 7.08 21.67
C SER A 411 25.07 7.92 22.56
N LYS A 412 24.48 8.79 23.38
CA LYS A 412 25.19 9.64 24.36
C LYS A 412 25.24 9.01 25.75
N THR A 413 24.54 7.89 25.96
CA THR A 413 24.35 7.26 27.25
C THR A 413 25.33 6.11 27.44
N THR A 414 26.03 6.08 28.57
CA THR A 414 26.93 5.01 28.97
C THR A 414 26.27 4.12 30.03
N PRO A 415 26.72 2.87 30.25
CA PRO A 415 26.17 2.01 31.27
C PRO A 415 26.34 2.57 32.70
N LEU A 416 27.34 3.45 32.91
CA LEU A 416 27.67 4.07 34.18
C LEU A 416 27.04 5.46 34.40
N MET A 417 26.30 5.97 33.44
CA MET A 417 25.93 7.41 33.46
C MET A 417 24.91 7.76 34.54
N TYR A 418 23.87 6.95 34.69
CA TYR A 418 22.79 7.10 35.69
C TYR A 418 21.99 5.80 35.84
N PRO A 419 21.36 5.55 37.00
CA PRO A 419 20.47 4.41 37.20
C PRO A 419 19.13 4.64 36.49
N LEU A 420 18.26 3.61 36.43
CA LEU A 420 16.87 3.78 35.98
C LEU A 420 16.07 4.69 36.89
N ARG A 421 16.30 4.54 38.18
CA ARG A 421 15.72 5.32 39.27
C ARG A 421 16.68 5.24 40.46
N TYR A 422 16.89 6.32 41.19
CA TYR A 422 17.66 6.29 42.42
C TYR A 422 16.96 5.47 43.50
N SER A 423 17.71 4.90 44.41
CA SER A 423 17.14 4.15 45.55
C SER A 423 16.21 4.98 46.43
N SER A 424 16.34 6.28 46.43
CA SER A 424 15.47 7.25 47.09
C SER A 424 14.17 7.55 46.33
N GLY A 425 14.04 7.08 45.08
CA GLY A 425 12.81 7.13 44.28
C GLY A 425 12.77 8.15 43.17
N GLU A 426 13.76 9.05 43.07
CA GLU A 426 13.82 10.10 42.06
C GLU A 426 14.29 9.55 40.70
N LEU A 427 13.85 10.23 39.62
CA LEU A 427 14.30 9.93 38.27
C LEU A 427 15.63 10.64 37.99
N PRO A 428 16.55 9.97 37.24
CA PRO A 428 17.86 10.52 36.94
C PRO A 428 17.81 11.58 35.86
N ALA A 429 18.75 12.54 35.94
CA ALA A 429 19.12 13.45 34.88
C ALA A 429 20.44 13.02 34.23
N SER A 430 20.63 13.36 32.95
CA SER A 430 21.88 13.10 32.23
C SER A 430 23.04 14.05 32.58
N GLY A 431 22.80 15.06 33.40
CA GLY A 431 23.78 16.11 33.72
C GLY A 431 23.83 17.25 32.71
N SER A 432 22.97 17.24 31.71
CA SER A 432 22.75 18.29 30.72
C SER A 432 21.27 18.60 30.58
N ASP A 433 20.91 19.88 30.53
CA ASP A 433 19.52 20.36 30.35
C ASP A 433 18.90 19.94 29.04
N SER A 434 19.73 19.56 28.06
CA SER A 434 19.30 19.21 26.71
C SER A 434 19.12 17.70 26.49
N ASP A 435 19.72 16.87 27.33
CA ASP A 435 19.74 15.42 27.14
C ASP A 435 18.87 14.73 28.21
N ILE A 436 17.78 14.14 27.79
CA ILE A 436 16.84 13.42 28.66
C ILE A 436 17.11 11.92 28.52
N PRO A 437 17.17 11.18 29.64
CA PRO A 437 17.35 9.73 29.58
C PRO A 437 16.32 9.04 28.68
N PRO A 438 16.70 8.03 27.85
CA PRO A 438 15.80 7.43 26.86
C PRO A 438 14.56 6.79 27.48
N HIS A 439 14.65 6.19 28.65
CA HIS A 439 13.50 5.62 29.36
C HIS A 439 12.55 6.70 29.89
N VAL A 440 13.06 7.88 30.26
CA VAL A 440 12.24 9.04 30.68
C VAL A 440 11.49 9.59 29.47
N LEU A 441 12.17 9.76 28.32
CA LEU A 441 11.52 10.18 27.07
C LEU A 441 10.39 9.24 26.67
N LEU A 442 10.63 7.96 26.82
CA LEU A 442 9.67 6.94 26.40
C LEU A 442 8.45 6.84 27.32
N ASN A 443 8.63 7.05 28.64
CA ASN A 443 7.61 6.67 29.62
C ASN A 443 7.04 7.83 30.44
N TYR A 444 7.73 8.95 30.59
CA TYR A 444 7.33 9.98 31.58
C TYR A 444 7.01 11.36 30.99
N THR A 445 7.18 11.54 29.68
CA THR A 445 6.94 12.83 29.01
C THR A 445 5.50 13.05 28.54
N GLY A 446 4.61 12.12 28.85
CA GLY A 446 3.21 12.17 28.43
C GLY A 446 2.94 11.46 27.12
N ASN A 447 1.87 11.82 26.41
CA ASN A 447 1.47 11.15 25.18
C ASN A 447 0.96 12.08 24.09
N THR A 448 1.17 11.69 22.86
CA THR A 448 0.54 12.26 21.67
C THR A 448 -0.29 11.18 20.98
N VAL A 449 -1.52 11.52 20.63
CA VAL A 449 -2.41 10.67 19.83
C VAL A 449 -2.80 11.46 18.58
N GLU A 450 -2.42 10.94 17.42
CA GLU A 450 -2.70 11.53 16.12
C GLU A 450 -3.71 10.66 15.37
N ASN A 451 -4.86 11.24 15.05
CA ASN A 451 -5.91 10.62 14.26
C ASN A 451 -5.91 11.23 12.87
N LYS A 452 -5.67 10.41 11.85
CA LYS A 452 -5.78 10.81 10.45
C LYS A 452 -6.94 10.06 9.81
N SER A 453 -7.82 10.76 9.12
CA SER A 453 -8.92 10.15 8.38
C SER A 453 -8.98 10.69 6.97
N ARG A 454 -9.36 9.83 6.02
CA ARG A 454 -9.63 10.20 4.64
C ARG A 454 -10.91 9.54 4.17
N THR A 455 -11.72 10.26 3.45
CA THR A 455 -12.96 9.76 2.85
C THR A 455 -13.02 10.23 1.41
N LEU A 456 -13.24 9.28 0.49
CA LEU A 456 -13.35 9.54 -0.92
C LEU A 456 -14.67 8.92 -1.42
N PHE A 457 -15.46 9.73 -2.12
CA PHE A 457 -16.62 9.29 -2.86
C PHE A 457 -16.46 9.62 -4.33
N ASN A 458 -16.80 8.69 -5.20
CA ASN A 458 -16.82 8.94 -6.63
C ASN A 458 -18.08 8.36 -7.27
N ILE A 459 -18.54 9.06 -8.28
CA ILE A 459 -19.64 8.65 -9.15
C ILE A 459 -19.19 8.80 -10.58
N GLY A 460 -19.50 7.82 -11.41
CA GLY A 460 -19.21 7.89 -12.83
C GLY A 460 -20.32 7.29 -13.66
N ILE A 461 -20.37 7.75 -14.90
CA ILE A 461 -21.29 7.25 -15.92
C ILE A 461 -20.47 6.86 -17.15
N LYS A 462 -20.77 5.70 -17.70
CA LYS A 462 -20.23 5.21 -18.96
C LYS A 462 -21.37 4.97 -19.94
N GLN A 463 -21.26 5.54 -21.12
CA GLN A 463 -22.22 5.38 -22.22
C GLN A 463 -21.51 4.73 -23.41
N ASP A 464 -21.97 3.57 -23.81
CA ASP A 464 -21.61 2.94 -25.07
C ASP A 464 -22.36 3.66 -26.22
N LEU A 465 -21.61 4.10 -27.20
CA LEU A 465 -22.09 4.80 -28.38
C LEU A 465 -21.94 3.96 -29.66
N SER A 466 -21.93 2.64 -29.55
CA SER A 466 -21.86 1.71 -30.69
C SER A 466 -22.95 1.93 -31.72
N MET A 467 -24.06 2.59 -31.34
CA MET A 467 -25.09 3.05 -32.27
C MET A 467 -24.59 4.05 -33.30
N LEU A 468 -23.57 4.86 -32.97
CA LEU A 468 -22.95 5.83 -33.89
C LEU A 468 -21.81 5.17 -34.65
N THR A 469 -20.90 4.52 -33.92
CA THR A 469 -19.81 3.73 -34.49
C THR A 469 -19.33 2.71 -33.45
N GLU A 470 -19.13 1.50 -33.91
CA GLU A 470 -18.63 0.41 -33.04
C GLU A 470 -17.29 0.77 -32.38
N GLY A 471 -17.18 0.49 -31.08
CA GLY A 471 -15.99 0.77 -30.29
C GLY A 471 -15.90 2.18 -29.70
N LEU A 472 -16.90 3.05 -29.92
CA LEU A 472 -16.97 4.38 -29.32
C LEU A 472 -17.69 4.33 -27.98
N ASN A 473 -17.08 4.91 -26.95
CA ASN A 473 -17.72 5.13 -25.66
C ASN A 473 -17.29 6.47 -25.03
N ILE A 474 -18.16 7.02 -24.19
CA ILE A 474 -17.90 8.21 -23.39
C ILE A 474 -18.04 7.82 -21.91
N GLU A 475 -17.17 8.36 -21.09
CA GLU A 475 -17.19 8.16 -19.65
C GLU A 475 -16.92 9.49 -18.96
N ALA A 476 -17.66 9.77 -17.87
CA ALA A 476 -17.42 10.93 -17.02
C ALA A 476 -17.44 10.52 -15.55
N THR A 477 -16.53 11.12 -14.75
CA THR A 477 -16.38 10.83 -13.32
C THR A 477 -16.36 12.13 -12.53
N GLY A 478 -17.08 12.15 -11.41
CA GLY A 478 -16.96 13.18 -10.39
C GLY A 478 -16.50 12.56 -9.08
N SER A 479 -15.61 13.22 -8.33
CA SER A 479 -15.23 12.77 -7.00
C SER A 479 -15.11 13.89 -5.99
N TRP A 480 -15.40 13.55 -4.75
CA TRP A 480 -15.17 14.34 -3.56
C TRP A 480 -14.23 13.57 -2.64
N ASP A 481 -13.13 14.19 -2.26
CA ASP A 481 -12.08 13.62 -1.44
C ASP A 481 -11.74 14.57 -0.30
N SER A 482 -11.72 14.09 0.92
CA SER A 482 -11.41 14.88 2.10
C SER A 482 -10.52 14.09 3.04
N GLN A 483 -9.48 14.77 3.53
CA GLN A 483 -8.62 14.22 4.57
C GLN A 483 -8.56 15.19 5.73
N SER A 484 -8.62 14.66 6.93
CA SER A 484 -8.43 15.41 8.17
C SER A 484 -7.40 14.75 9.06
N LEU A 485 -6.69 15.59 9.81
CA LEU A 485 -5.80 15.21 10.87
C LEU A 485 -6.26 15.91 12.14
N TYR A 486 -6.35 15.17 13.22
CA TYR A 486 -6.61 15.68 14.55
C TYR A 486 -5.61 15.06 15.52
N GLY A 487 -4.75 15.90 16.09
CA GLY A 487 -3.73 15.53 17.06
C GLY A 487 -4.05 16.06 18.45
N GLU A 488 -3.89 15.24 19.47
CA GLU A 488 -3.90 15.65 20.87
C GLU A 488 -2.56 15.28 21.50
N SER A 489 -1.95 16.24 22.20
CA SER A 489 -0.72 16.04 22.95
C SER A 489 -0.91 16.46 24.40
N ARG A 490 -0.55 15.58 25.30
CA ARG A 490 -0.41 15.89 26.73
C ARG A 490 1.05 15.71 27.08
N TYR A 491 1.73 16.82 27.25
CA TYR A 491 3.13 16.86 27.62
C TYR A 491 3.27 17.08 29.12
N SER A 492 4.12 16.31 29.76
CA SER A 492 4.61 16.55 31.11
C SER A 492 6.10 16.24 31.18
N MET A 493 6.81 16.85 32.10
CA MET A 493 8.19 16.53 32.39
C MET A 493 8.32 16.32 33.89
N PRO A 494 8.75 15.16 34.36
CA PRO A 494 9.02 14.96 35.76
C PRO A 494 10.26 15.73 36.20
N ALA A 495 10.40 16.00 37.48
CA ALA A 495 11.67 16.49 38.03
C ALA A 495 12.75 15.41 37.84
N LEU A 496 13.92 15.83 37.34
CA LEU A 496 15.06 14.94 37.14
C LEU A 496 16.25 15.40 37.99
N TYR A 497 16.91 14.45 38.60
CA TYR A 497 17.96 14.69 39.59
C TYR A 497 19.29 14.06 39.16
N LEU A 498 20.40 14.68 39.57
CA LEU A 498 21.73 14.13 39.44
C LEU A 498 22.32 13.89 40.82
N ALA A 499 22.71 12.65 41.10
CA ALA A 499 23.48 12.30 42.29
C ALA A 499 24.98 12.31 41.93
N ARG A 500 25.81 12.94 42.79
CA ARG A 500 27.27 12.97 42.60
C ARG A 500 28.03 12.25 43.70
N GLU A 501 27.46 12.21 44.90
CA GLU A 501 28.12 11.70 46.08
C GLU A 501 27.11 11.31 47.16
N ARG A 502 27.58 10.61 48.19
CA ARG A 502 26.82 10.34 49.41
C ARG A 502 27.33 11.20 50.55
N ASN A 503 26.45 11.65 51.43
CA ASN A 503 26.81 12.35 52.62
C ASN A 503 27.43 11.39 53.66
N GLN A 504 27.90 11.93 54.79
CA GLN A 504 28.50 11.10 55.88
C GLN A 504 27.56 10.06 56.51
N LYS A 505 26.23 10.18 56.25
CA LYS A 505 25.23 9.18 56.70
C LYS A 505 24.92 8.13 55.63
N GLY A 506 25.56 8.22 54.46
CA GLY A 506 25.32 7.33 53.35
C GLY A 506 24.14 7.71 52.46
N GLU A 507 23.47 8.86 52.70
CA GLU A 507 22.34 9.33 51.88
C GLU A 507 22.85 10.02 50.61
N LEU A 508 22.15 9.86 49.49
CA LEU A 508 22.48 10.51 48.23
C LEU A 508 22.31 12.02 48.33
N ILE A 509 23.29 12.78 47.83
CA ILE A 509 23.17 14.20 47.61
C ILE A 509 22.65 14.40 46.18
N LEU A 510 21.35 14.75 46.07
CA LEU A 510 20.67 14.97 44.82
C LEU A 510 20.64 16.47 44.46
N SER A 511 20.91 16.74 43.20
CA SER A 511 20.78 18.08 42.61
C SER A 511 19.73 18.04 41.53
N GLU A 512 18.65 18.81 41.66
CA GLU A 512 17.63 18.94 40.63
C GLU A 512 18.22 19.63 39.39
N GLN A 513 18.15 18.94 38.26
CA GLN A 513 18.65 19.44 36.97
C GLN A 513 17.52 19.88 36.06
N VAL A 514 16.39 19.17 36.10
CA VAL A 514 15.18 19.49 35.34
C VAL A 514 14.03 19.64 36.31
N THR A 515 13.41 20.81 36.32
CA THR A 515 12.25 21.10 37.17
C THR A 515 10.99 20.47 36.58
N GLU A 516 10.13 19.95 37.47
CA GLU A 516 8.85 19.39 37.07
C GLU A 516 8.02 20.42 36.28
N ALA A 517 7.60 20.03 35.09
CA ALA A 517 6.65 20.80 34.29
C ALA A 517 5.24 20.24 34.47
N SER A 518 4.28 21.11 34.82
CA SER A 518 2.86 20.73 34.84
C SER A 518 2.38 20.28 33.48
N VAL A 519 1.35 19.43 33.46
CA VAL A 519 0.77 18.89 32.22
C VAL A 519 0.29 20.02 31.31
N GLN A 520 0.86 20.06 30.13
CA GLN A 520 0.43 20.97 29.06
C GLN A 520 -0.40 20.20 28.05
N TYR A 521 -1.52 20.75 27.67
CA TYR A 521 -2.38 20.21 26.62
C TYR A 521 -2.21 21.05 25.35
N ASN A 522 -2.04 20.38 24.21
CA ASN A 522 -2.06 20.98 22.91
C ASN A 522 -2.91 20.13 21.96
N SER A 523 -3.67 20.77 21.10
CA SER A 523 -4.40 20.11 20.03
C SER A 523 -4.07 20.76 18.68
N GLU A 524 -4.02 19.95 17.67
CA GLU A 524 -3.78 20.34 16.29
C GLU A 524 -4.89 19.77 15.41
N ALA A 525 -5.41 20.59 14.52
CA ALA A 525 -6.40 20.15 13.54
C ALA A 525 -6.05 20.73 12.17
N TRP A 526 -6.08 19.87 11.17
CA TRP A 526 -5.83 20.23 9.79
C TRP A 526 -6.75 19.41 8.88
N ASN A 527 -7.18 20.01 7.76
CA ASN A 527 -8.07 19.36 6.82
C ASN A 527 -7.82 19.90 5.42
N TRP A 528 -7.89 19.03 4.41
CA TRP A 528 -8.02 19.45 3.02
C TRP A 528 -9.20 18.73 2.35
N ARG A 529 -9.71 19.36 1.29
CA ARG A 529 -10.78 18.85 0.45
C ARG A 529 -10.41 19.03 -1.01
N LYS A 530 -10.60 17.98 -1.80
CA LYS A 530 -10.39 17.98 -3.24
C LYS A 530 -11.70 17.65 -3.96
N LEU A 531 -12.06 18.48 -4.92
CA LEU A 531 -13.09 18.19 -5.91
C LEU A 531 -12.41 17.85 -7.22
N TYR A 532 -12.87 16.80 -7.87
CA TYR A 532 -12.32 16.31 -9.12
C TYR A 532 -13.46 15.98 -10.08
N PHE A 533 -13.26 16.30 -11.35
CA PHE A 533 -14.14 15.92 -12.45
C PHE A 533 -13.31 15.54 -13.66
N ASP A 534 -13.68 14.46 -14.33
CA ASP A 534 -13.11 14.08 -15.62
C ASP A 534 -14.17 13.67 -16.64
N ALA A 535 -13.79 13.79 -17.90
CA ALA A 535 -14.54 13.25 -19.03
C ALA A 535 -13.56 12.67 -20.05
N LYS A 536 -13.87 11.48 -20.58
CA LYS A 536 -13.07 10.81 -21.59
C LYS A 536 -13.92 10.23 -22.70
N VAL A 537 -13.40 10.30 -23.91
CA VAL A 537 -13.93 9.65 -25.10
C VAL A 537 -12.93 8.60 -25.54
N ASN A 538 -13.37 7.37 -25.61
CA ASN A 538 -12.56 6.23 -26.07
C ASN A 538 -13.13 5.70 -27.38
N TYR A 539 -12.24 5.37 -28.29
CA TYR A 539 -12.54 4.68 -29.54
C TYR A 539 -11.53 3.54 -29.72
N ASP A 540 -12.00 2.34 -30.02
CA ASP A 540 -11.15 1.19 -30.35
C ASP A 540 -11.89 0.29 -31.33
N ARG A 541 -11.37 0.18 -32.56
CA ARG A 541 -11.99 -0.63 -33.59
C ARG A 541 -10.96 -1.25 -34.51
N THR A 542 -11.27 -2.49 -34.96
CA THR A 542 -10.46 -3.22 -35.93
C THR A 542 -11.14 -3.24 -37.28
N PHE A 543 -10.46 -2.81 -38.33
CA PHE A 543 -10.88 -2.81 -39.73
C PHE A 543 -10.01 -3.81 -40.51
N GLY A 544 -10.41 -5.06 -40.60
CA GLY A 544 -9.60 -6.11 -41.20
C GLY A 544 -8.25 -6.28 -40.48
N ASN A 545 -7.15 -5.93 -41.16
CA ASN A 545 -5.81 -5.99 -40.59
C ASN A 545 -5.36 -4.70 -39.86
N HIS A 546 -6.21 -3.68 -39.83
CA HIS A 546 -5.90 -2.36 -39.27
C HIS A 546 -6.67 -2.15 -37.96
N ARG A 547 -6.00 -1.88 -36.88
CA ARG A 547 -6.61 -1.49 -35.61
C ARG A 547 -6.35 -0.02 -35.34
N VAL A 548 -7.38 0.73 -35.04
CA VAL A 548 -7.32 2.15 -34.73
C VAL A 548 -7.89 2.36 -33.35
N GLY A 549 -7.13 3.01 -32.46
CA GLY A 549 -7.57 3.42 -31.13
C GLY A 549 -7.37 4.92 -30.92
N GLY A 550 -8.25 5.50 -30.13
CA GLY A 550 -8.18 6.91 -29.76
C GLY A 550 -8.69 7.13 -28.34
N LEU A 551 -8.06 8.04 -27.62
CA LEU A 551 -8.49 8.54 -26.33
C LEU A 551 -8.39 10.06 -26.34
N LEU A 552 -9.45 10.74 -25.94
CA LEU A 552 -9.42 12.14 -25.56
C LEU A 552 -9.87 12.22 -24.10
N PHE A 553 -9.07 12.86 -23.26
CA PHE A 553 -9.29 12.94 -21.82
C PHE A 553 -9.14 14.36 -21.32
N TYR A 554 -10.12 14.83 -20.57
CA TYR A 554 -10.12 16.15 -19.95
C TYR A 554 -10.42 16.00 -18.46
N TYR A 555 -9.67 16.70 -17.60
CA TYR A 555 -9.99 16.75 -16.17
C TYR A 555 -9.78 18.13 -15.55
N LEU A 556 -10.48 18.34 -14.44
CA LEU A 556 -10.40 19.50 -13.56
C LEU A 556 -10.20 18.99 -12.12
N GLU A 557 -9.35 19.65 -11.36
CA GLU A 557 -9.30 19.44 -9.91
C GLU A 557 -9.14 20.76 -9.14
N SER A 558 -9.73 20.82 -7.95
CA SER A 558 -9.63 21.95 -7.04
C SER A 558 -9.41 21.44 -5.63
N THR A 559 -8.28 21.81 -5.02
CA THR A 559 -7.92 21.45 -3.64
C THR A 559 -7.96 22.69 -2.75
N THR A 560 -8.70 22.60 -1.65
CA THR A 560 -8.79 23.64 -0.62
C THR A 560 -8.26 23.09 0.69
N GLU A 561 -7.48 23.86 1.40
CA GLU A 561 -6.84 23.49 2.67
C GLU A 561 -7.33 24.41 3.78
N SER A 562 -7.71 23.87 4.94
CA SER A 562 -8.05 24.63 6.14
C SER A 562 -6.87 24.61 7.12
N GLY A 563 -6.74 25.67 7.92
CA GLY A 563 -5.60 25.80 8.84
C GLY A 563 -4.31 26.23 8.17
N ALA A 564 -4.42 26.86 6.98
CA ALA A 564 -3.27 27.42 6.27
C ALA A 564 -2.59 28.53 7.07
N ASP A 565 -1.26 28.53 7.10
CA ASP A 565 -0.44 29.49 7.85
C ASP A 565 -0.52 30.91 7.27
N SER A 566 -1.01 31.06 6.04
CA SER A 566 -1.12 32.34 5.35
C SER A 566 -2.33 32.40 4.42
N SER A 567 -2.79 33.60 4.11
CA SER A 567 -3.86 33.82 3.14
C SER A 567 -3.53 33.27 1.74
N MET A 568 -2.27 33.26 1.34
CA MET A 568 -1.83 32.66 0.07
C MET A 568 -1.99 31.14 0.05
N ASN A 569 -1.66 30.46 1.14
CA ASN A 569 -1.82 29.02 1.25
C ASN A 569 -3.29 28.58 1.38
N ALA A 570 -4.18 29.49 1.78
CA ALA A 570 -5.62 29.28 1.85
C ALA A 570 -6.33 29.35 0.48
N ILE A 571 -5.64 29.86 -0.57
CA ILE A 571 -6.20 29.92 -1.93
C ILE A 571 -6.29 28.49 -2.47
N ALA A 572 -7.46 28.14 -3.06
CA ALA A 572 -7.65 26.85 -3.69
C ALA A 572 -6.64 26.63 -4.82
N ARG A 573 -5.96 25.51 -4.80
CA ARG A 573 -5.05 25.09 -5.88
C ARG A 573 -5.85 24.38 -6.96
N ARG A 574 -5.78 24.85 -8.20
CA ARG A 574 -6.55 24.32 -9.32
C ARG A 574 -5.64 23.85 -10.44
N TYR A 575 -6.02 22.70 -11.00
CA TYR A 575 -5.36 22.10 -12.15
C TYR A 575 -6.41 21.73 -13.19
N GLN A 576 -6.02 21.80 -14.45
CA GLN A 576 -6.79 21.23 -15.56
C GLN A 576 -5.85 20.62 -16.58
N SER A 577 -6.34 19.61 -17.29
CA SER A 577 -5.57 18.96 -18.34
C SER A 577 -6.46 18.48 -19.46
N LEU A 578 -5.97 18.67 -20.68
CA LEU A 578 -6.50 18.02 -21.88
C LEU A 578 -5.40 17.10 -22.42
N SER A 579 -5.71 15.82 -22.55
CA SER A 579 -4.74 14.81 -23.02
C SER A 579 -5.36 13.98 -24.13
N GLY A 580 -4.52 13.51 -25.04
CA GLY A 580 -4.97 12.65 -26.11
C GLY A 580 -3.95 11.54 -26.43
N ARG A 581 -4.49 10.42 -26.89
CA ARG A 581 -3.74 9.28 -27.40
C ARG A 581 -4.35 8.83 -28.73
N PHE A 582 -3.51 8.56 -29.68
CA PHE A 582 -3.87 7.89 -30.93
C PHE A 582 -3.01 6.63 -31.07
N THR A 583 -3.62 5.49 -31.31
CA THR A 583 -2.93 4.23 -31.52
C THR A 583 -3.31 3.61 -32.86
N TYR A 584 -2.32 3.06 -33.55
CA TYR A 584 -2.52 2.34 -34.80
C TYR A 584 -1.74 1.02 -34.76
N GLY A 585 -2.40 -0.06 -35.14
CA GLY A 585 -1.83 -1.39 -35.28
C GLY A 585 -2.08 -1.97 -36.67
N PHE A 586 -1.06 -2.60 -37.27
CA PHE A 586 -1.18 -3.29 -38.54
C PHE A 586 -0.76 -4.75 -38.40
N LYS A 587 -1.69 -5.67 -38.66
CA LYS A 587 -1.50 -7.15 -38.59
C LYS A 587 -0.89 -7.63 -37.26
N ASP A 588 -1.15 -6.94 -36.16
CA ASP A 588 -0.50 -7.17 -34.85
C ASP A 588 1.05 -7.26 -34.92
N THR A 589 1.63 -6.73 -36.00
CA THR A 589 3.07 -6.74 -36.29
C THR A 589 3.69 -5.37 -36.07
N TYR A 590 3.04 -4.30 -36.52
CA TYR A 590 3.53 -2.93 -36.44
C TYR A 590 2.58 -2.09 -35.61
N PHE A 591 3.14 -1.27 -34.71
CA PHE A 591 2.38 -0.41 -33.82
C PHE A 591 2.94 1.00 -33.82
N LEU A 592 2.06 1.98 -33.82
CA LEU A 592 2.34 3.40 -33.62
C LEU A 592 1.45 3.92 -32.49
N ASP A 593 2.03 4.69 -31.60
CA ASP A 593 1.35 5.34 -30.49
C ASP A 593 1.78 6.81 -30.42
N VAL A 594 0.85 7.73 -30.51
CA VAL A 594 1.08 9.18 -30.45
C VAL A 594 0.28 9.73 -29.30
N ASN A 595 0.96 10.37 -28.36
CA ASN A 595 0.35 10.91 -27.14
C ASN A 595 0.66 12.40 -27.02
N PHE A 596 -0.25 13.13 -26.38
CA PHE A 596 0.00 14.48 -25.91
C PHE A 596 -0.71 14.77 -24.59
N GLY A 597 -0.13 15.65 -23.80
CA GLY A 597 -0.74 16.25 -22.62
C GLY A 597 -0.60 17.77 -22.67
N LEU A 598 -1.69 18.49 -22.44
CA LEU A 598 -1.72 19.94 -22.26
C LEU A 598 -2.19 20.21 -20.83
N ASN A 599 -1.27 20.55 -19.93
CA ASN A 599 -1.53 20.73 -18.51
C ASN A 599 -1.52 22.21 -18.14
N GLY A 600 -2.52 22.65 -17.38
CA GLY A 600 -2.65 23.99 -16.85
C GLY A 600 -2.65 24.00 -15.33
N SER A 601 -1.90 24.95 -14.72
CA SER A 601 -1.82 25.17 -13.28
C SER A 601 -1.87 26.66 -12.95
N GLU A 602 -2.65 27.02 -11.94
CA GLU A 602 -2.72 28.39 -11.42
C GLU A 602 -1.43 28.80 -10.65
N ASN A 603 -0.51 27.87 -10.37
CA ASN A 603 0.76 28.16 -9.73
C ASN A 603 1.71 28.98 -10.63
N PHE A 604 1.42 29.08 -11.93
CA PHE A 604 2.24 29.82 -12.88
C PHE A 604 1.59 31.15 -13.27
N GLN A 605 2.43 32.14 -13.58
CA GLN A 605 1.99 33.45 -14.02
C GLN A 605 1.03 33.37 -15.22
N SER A 606 0.05 34.27 -15.26
CA SER A 606 -0.88 34.39 -16.40
C SER A 606 -0.13 34.46 -17.74
N GLY A 607 -0.57 33.71 -18.72
CA GLY A 607 0.08 33.53 -20.02
C GLY A 607 1.18 32.46 -20.07
N ARG A 608 1.58 31.87 -18.94
CA ARG A 608 2.57 30.76 -18.85
C ARG A 608 2.03 29.58 -18.07
N GLN A 609 0.72 29.46 -17.91
CA GLN A 609 0.05 28.47 -17.09
C GLN A 609 -0.01 27.08 -17.73
N TYR A 610 0.18 26.99 -19.05
CA TYR A 610 0.02 25.75 -19.80
C TYR A 610 1.35 25.21 -20.32
N GLY A 611 1.57 23.90 -20.11
CA GLY A 611 2.67 23.12 -20.67
C GLY A 611 2.16 22.06 -21.63
N PHE A 612 2.86 21.88 -22.78
CA PHE A 612 2.56 20.86 -23.77
C PHE A 612 3.62 19.75 -23.76
N PHE A 613 3.17 18.50 -23.65
CA PHE A 613 4.00 17.32 -23.44
C PHE A 613 3.68 16.26 -24.51
N PRO A 614 4.32 16.31 -25.71
CA PRO A 614 4.12 15.31 -26.75
C PRO A 614 4.99 14.08 -26.53
N ALA A 615 4.51 12.92 -26.98
CA ALA A 615 5.30 11.68 -27.03
C ALA A 615 4.87 10.79 -28.19
N VAL A 616 5.82 10.05 -28.74
CA VAL A 616 5.62 9.08 -29.83
C VAL A 616 6.32 7.77 -29.47
N ALA A 617 5.67 6.65 -29.76
CA ALA A 617 6.27 5.33 -29.63
C ALA A 617 5.92 4.44 -30.82
N VAL A 618 6.86 3.56 -31.15
CA VAL A 618 6.69 2.56 -32.21
C VAL A 618 7.01 1.17 -31.67
N GLY A 619 6.32 0.17 -32.20
CA GLY A 619 6.52 -1.23 -31.84
C GLY A 619 6.55 -2.12 -33.07
N TRP A 620 7.40 -3.15 -33.02
CA TRP A 620 7.50 -4.17 -34.04
C TRP A 620 7.57 -5.56 -33.42
N VAL A 621 6.73 -6.49 -33.90
CA VAL A 621 6.64 -7.87 -33.41
C VAL A 621 7.12 -8.83 -34.51
N PRO A 622 8.43 -9.13 -34.58
CA PRO A 622 8.99 -10.03 -35.60
C PRO A 622 8.43 -11.44 -35.57
N THR A 623 8.00 -11.92 -34.41
CA THR A 623 7.43 -13.26 -34.22
C THR A 623 6.11 -13.51 -34.96
N GLN A 624 5.50 -12.45 -35.52
CA GLN A 624 4.32 -12.60 -36.38
C GLN A 624 4.66 -13.09 -37.79
N TYR A 625 5.94 -13.04 -38.23
CA TYR A 625 6.33 -13.56 -39.53
C TYR A 625 6.47 -15.08 -39.53
N GLU A 626 6.05 -15.73 -40.61
CA GLU A 626 6.06 -17.19 -40.75
C GLU A 626 7.45 -17.82 -40.57
N PHE A 627 8.52 -17.10 -40.97
CA PHE A 627 9.88 -17.62 -40.78
C PHE A 627 10.31 -17.63 -39.31
N MET A 628 9.80 -16.68 -38.49
CA MET A 628 10.07 -16.60 -37.03
C MET A 628 9.26 -17.63 -36.26
N LYS A 629 8.03 -17.91 -36.67
CA LYS A 629 7.16 -18.96 -36.05
C LYS A 629 7.80 -20.34 -36.13
N ARG A 630 8.70 -20.58 -37.09
CA ARG A 630 9.46 -21.84 -37.19
C ARG A 630 10.53 -22.00 -36.10
N ILE A 631 10.91 -20.90 -35.43
CA ILE A 631 11.93 -20.89 -34.38
C ILE A 631 11.24 -21.13 -33.05
N LYS A 632 10.97 -22.40 -32.71
CA LYS A 632 10.15 -22.81 -31.55
C LYS A 632 10.61 -22.33 -30.17
N TRP A 633 11.90 -21.96 -29.99
CA TRP A 633 12.41 -21.48 -28.72
C TRP A 633 12.14 -19.97 -28.48
N ILE A 634 11.73 -19.22 -29.52
CA ILE A 634 11.31 -17.81 -29.40
C ILE A 634 9.78 -17.79 -29.44
N GLY A 635 9.12 -17.83 -28.29
CA GLY A 635 7.66 -17.77 -28.22
C GLY A 635 7.10 -16.39 -28.61
N PHE A 636 7.70 -15.31 -28.11
CA PHE A 636 7.27 -13.94 -28.40
C PHE A 636 8.46 -12.98 -28.35
N MET A 637 8.58 -12.14 -29.38
CA MET A 637 9.58 -11.07 -29.44
C MET A 637 8.94 -9.77 -29.92
N LYS A 638 9.15 -8.69 -29.17
CA LYS A 638 8.71 -7.34 -29.53
C LYS A 638 9.84 -6.35 -29.32
N ILE A 639 10.12 -5.55 -30.36
CA ILE A 639 11.05 -4.42 -30.31
C ILE A 639 10.22 -3.14 -30.27
N ARG A 640 10.60 -2.21 -29.40
CA ARG A 640 9.90 -0.94 -29.23
C ARG A 640 10.88 0.19 -28.99
N ALA A 641 10.52 1.38 -29.47
CA ALA A 641 11.23 2.62 -29.22
C ALA A 641 10.22 3.73 -28.91
N SER A 642 10.56 4.62 -27.99
CA SER A 642 9.72 5.74 -27.61
C SER A 642 10.55 7.00 -27.41
N TYR A 643 9.95 8.15 -27.73
CA TYR A 643 10.49 9.48 -27.47
C TYR A 643 9.37 10.36 -26.93
N GLY A 644 9.64 11.16 -25.90
CA GLY A 644 8.67 12.08 -25.31
C GLY A 644 9.36 13.16 -24.49
N MET A 645 8.63 14.24 -24.30
CA MET A 645 9.05 15.42 -23.52
C MET A 645 8.28 15.51 -22.23
#